data_5b058e5ed4175803515083d7426e8734
#
_entry.id   5b058e5ed4175803515083d7426e8734
#
_cell.length_a   1.000
_cell.length_b   1.000
_cell.length_c   1.000
_cell.angle_alpha   90.00
_cell.angle_beta   90.00
_cell.angle_gamma   90.00
#
_symmetry.space_group_name_H-M   'P 1'
#
loop_
_entity.id
_entity.type
_entity.pdbx_description
1 polymer ?
#
loop_
_entity_poly.entity_id
_entity_poly.type
_entity_poly.pdbx_seq_one_letter_code
_entity_poly.pdbx_strand_id
1 'polypeptide(L)'
;MAGRSFTIVTYTLSLVTLTAFLLFCFVFQSPVRSVRLLAAGVENGRGGHSTAVQEGDFLLGVGKADITGPVVEVNLMGYADTAQSGTGLRQRLYCRAFIIGSLSNNSSRIVYLVLDTQSGDTAVRHGILEELEKLGPEYEMYTKNTIAVTGTHSHSGPGAWLNYLLPQITSKGFSKESYEAIVNGSVHAIKRAHANLEPGYLRLGQEKVNDANINRSPYAYLQNPLHERRQYLEDVDKDMTLLKFERASDGHPLGILSWFPVHGTSLYQNNTLITGDNKGVAAYLLEEYMREKNPEFTAGFSQANVGDTSPNTLGAFCEDTGLRCSFNDSTCGGRTQPCHGRGPLFTYLDQGTRSCFDIGSRQMAAARDLLDSDSLERIPASTVSFFHTYANLSSFTFTSPFNQSRQLKTCPAALGYGFAGGTTDGPGAFDFSQGTNDTDDSPSLRNPLWKVARGFIHEPTDEQRACQRPKPILLDVGEADHPYAWSPNIVDIQLLRVGPLIIIVSPGEATTMAGRRWRNALGAAAQSVLHIDKPIVVLGGPANTYAHYIATEEEYGVQRYEGASTLYGAHTLEAYVNLTLDHLPYLGSPDETSDLDRLPAGPSPPINVNASWSFITPVVVDHAGLLRRFGQTLASPDPAKPFTPGTIVKAKFVGANPRNNFRLEGTFAAVEKYDSSSGSWVQVRSDRDWFLVYRWERINTALGTSEVSIEWEIEPGTETGMYRLKYYGDSRSLTGQITAFEGTGGVFNVAGDATKSVFWDELVRP
;
A
#
# COMPACT_ATOMS: atom_id res chain seq x y z
N MET A 1 -33.92 -18.27 19.57
CA MET A 1 -33.12 -19.51 19.58
C MET A 1 -32.46 -19.86 18.23
N ALA A 2 -32.87 -19.26 17.12
CA ALA A 2 -32.26 -19.54 15.80
C ALA A 2 -30.90 -18.86 15.54
N GLY A 3 -30.59 -17.74 16.19
CA GLY A 3 -29.32 -17.01 15.96
C GLY A 3 -28.07 -17.67 16.57
N ARG A 4 -28.20 -18.43 17.66
CA ARG A 4 -27.06 -19.12 18.29
C ARG A 4 -26.52 -20.31 17.49
N SER A 5 -27.41 -20.99 16.72
CA SER A 5 -27.00 -22.15 15.93
C SER A 5 -26.21 -21.77 14.69
N PHE A 6 -26.45 -20.61 14.09
CA PHE A 6 -25.75 -20.16 12.89
C PHE A 6 -24.30 -19.74 13.21
N THR A 7 -24.10 -19.07 14.33
CA THR A 7 -22.77 -18.65 14.79
C THR A 7 -21.86 -19.85 15.11
N ILE A 8 -22.40 -20.89 15.76
CA ILE A 8 -21.65 -22.11 16.10
C ILE A 8 -21.23 -22.88 14.84
N VAL A 9 -22.06 -22.92 13.80
CA VAL A 9 -21.74 -23.60 12.53
C VAL A 9 -20.64 -22.87 11.78
N THR A 10 -20.62 -21.54 11.79
CA THR A 10 -19.57 -20.74 11.14
C THR A 10 -18.22 -20.90 11.86
N TYR A 11 -18.19 -20.91 13.17
CA TYR A 11 -16.97 -21.14 13.96
C TYR A 11 -16.44 -22.59 13.84
N THR A 12 -17.30 -23.57 13.77
CA THR A 12 -16.89 -24.98 13.52
C THR A 12 -16.33 -25.16 12.11
N LEU A 13 -16.88 -24.49 11.08
CA LEU A 13 -16.33 -24.55 9.72
C LEU A 13 -14.94 -23.87 9.64
N SER A 14 -14.76 -22.73 10.28
CA SER A 14 -13.46 -22.04 10.30
C SER A 14 -12.39 -22.81 11.05
N LEU A 15 -12.75 -23.53 12.12
CA LEU A 15 -11.81 -24.37 12.88
C LEU A 15 -11.48 -25.66 12.12
N VAL A 16 -12.47 -26.28 11.47
CA VAL A 16 -12.26 -27.47 10.63
C VAL A 16 -11.39 -27.13 9.43
N THR A 17 -11.53 -25.93 8.84
CA THR A 17 -10.63 -25.46 7.77
C THR A 17 -9.22 -25.20 8.28
N LEU A 18 -9.05 -24.64 9.47
CA LEU A 18 -7.72 -24.42 10.07
C LEU A 18 -7.06 -25.75 10.48
N THR A 19 -7.82 -26.70 11.04
CA THR A 19 -7.32 -28.02 11.42
C THR A 19 -7.06 -28.91 10.20
N ALA A 20 -7.91 -28.83 9.16
CA ALA A 20 -7.68 -29.47 7.87
C ALA A 20 -6.48 -28.87 7.15
N PHE A 21 -6.27 -27.54 7.27
CA PHE A 21 -5.11 -26.83 6.77
C PHE A 21 -3.81 -27.36 7.42
N LEU A 22 -3.80 -27.49 8.73
CA LEU A 22 -2.63 -28.00 9.48
C LEU A 22 -2.36 -29.49 9.25
N LEU A 23 -3.42 -30.31 9.09
CA LEU A 23 -3.31 -31.75 8.79
C LEU A 23 -2.93 -32.00 7.31
N PHE A 24 -3.41 -31.20 6.38
CA PHE A 24 -3.07 -31.32 4.94
C PHE A 24 -1.62 -30.92 4.68
N CYS A 25 -1.06 -30.00 5.47
CA CYS A 25 0.35 -29.62 5.44
C CYS A 25 1.34 -30.79 5.58
N PHE A 26 0.90 -31.89 6.15
CA PHE A 26 1.75 -33.08 6.35
C PHE A 26 1.73 -34.12 5.20
N VAL A 27 0.86 -33.98 4.18
CA VAL A 27 0.58 -35.10 3.27
C VAL A 27 0.96 -34.94 1.80
N PHE A 28 1.11 -33.71 1.23
CA PHE A 28 1.34 -33.58 -0.23
C PHE A 28 2.43 -32.59 -0.63
N GLN A 29 3.47 -33.10 -1.27
CA GLN A 29 4.48 -32.35 -2.05
C GLN A 29 4.34 -32.69 -3.54
N SER A 30 4.25 -31.70 -4.42
CA SER A 30 4.43 -31.85 -5.87
C SER A 30 5.06 -30.61 -6.51
N PRO A 31 6.04 -30.73 -7.43
CA PRO A 31 6.76 -29.61 -8.04
C PRO A 31 6.04 -29.03 -9.26
N VAL A 32 6.08 -27.72 -9.40
CA VAL A 32 5.47 -26.96 -10.52
C VAL A 32 6.49 -26.68 -11.61
N ARG A 33 6.10 -26.90 -12.88
CA ARG A 33 6.86 -26.59 -14.09
C ARG A 33 6.57 -25.18 -14.59
N SER A 34 7.64 -24.47 -14.97
CA SER A 34 7.63 -23.09 -15.51
C SER A 34 7.19 -23.02 -16.99
N VAL A 35 6.40 -22.01 -17.32
CA VAL A 35 6.02 -21.63 -18.70
C VAL A 35 6.74 -20.32 -19.09
N ARG A 36 7.43 -20.33 -20.22
CA ARG A 36 8.11 -19.16 -20.80
C ARG A 36 7.16 -18.33 -21.65
N LEU A 37 7.15 -17.02 -21.47
CA LEU A 37 6.53 -16.05 -22.35
C LEU A 37 7.59 -15.37 -23.25
N LEU A 38 7.27 -15.25 -24.53
CA LEU A 38 8.12 -14.69 -25.57
C LEU A 38 8.02 -13.14 -25.58
N ALA A 39 9.16 -12.48 -25.61
CA ALA A 39 9.28 -11.03 -25.80
C ALA A 39 9.45 -10.67 -27.26
N ALA A 40 8.73 -9.66 -27.72
CA ALA A 40 8.92 -9.03 -29.03
C ALA A 40 9.88 -7.83 -28.90
N GLY A 41 10.90 -7.78 -29.77
CA GLY A 41 11.94 -6.77 -29.74
C GLY A 41 11.55 -5.49 -30.49
N VAL A 42 12.11 -4.38 -30.05
CA VAL A 42 12.07 -3.07 -30.72
C VAL A 42 13.53 -2.65 -31.00
N GLU A 43 13.79 -2.27 -32.26
CA GLU A 43 15.10 -1.91 -32.78
C GLU A 43 15.52 -0.47 -32.39
N ASN A 44 16.82 -0.29 -32.14
CA ASN A 44 17.48 0.97 -31.79
C ASN A 44 17.92 1.76 -33.04
N GLY A 45 17.60 3.06 -33.08
CA GLY A 45 18.21 4.05 -33.96
C GLY A 45 19.28 4.87 -33.18
N ARG A 46 20.52 4.87 -33.68
CA ARG A 46 21.64 5.68 -33.18
C ARG A 46 21.62 7.07 -33.77
N GLY A 47 21.66 8.10 -32.95
CA GLY A 47 21.90 9.50 -33.30
C GLY A 47 23.06 10.10 -32.52
N GLY A 48 23.92 10.86 -33.19
CA GLY A 48 25.23 11.31 -32.73
C GLY A 48 25.23 12.39 -31.65
N HIS A 49 26.27 12.39 -30.85
CA HIS A 49 26.51 13.30 -29.73
C HIS A 49 26.94 14.70 -30.19
N SER A 50 26.16 15.69 -29.77
CA SER A 50 26.55 17.09 -29.66
C SER A 50 26.86 17.37 -28.19
N THR A 51 28.04 17.83 -27.87
CA THR A 51 28.41 18.30 -26.52
C THR A 51 27.84 19.69 -26.26
N ALA A 52 26.52 19.78 -26.05
CA ALA A 52 25.91 20.95 -25.42
C ALA A 52 26.11 20.81 -23.89
N VAL A 53 26.45 21.92 -23.23
CA VAL A 53 26.49 22.01 -21.77
C VAL A 53 25.13 21.54 -21.25
N GLN A 54 25.09 20.43 -20.51
CA GLN A 54 23.86 19.93 -19.92
C GLN A 54 23.44 20.92 -18.81
N GLU A 55 22.42 21.74 -19.09
CA GLU A 55 21.77 22.52 -18.03
C GLU A 55 20.97 21.57 -17.14
N GLY A 56 21.08 21.74 -15.80
CA GLY A 56 20.39 20.90 -14.80
C GLY A 56 21.24 20.72 -13.55
N ASP A 57 20.59 20.34 -12.45
CA ASP A 57 21.28 20.03 -11.18
C ASP A 57 21.37 18.50 -10.95
N PHE A 58 20.40 17.76 -11.49
CA PHE A 58 20.24 16.32 -11.28
C PHE A 58 19.90 15.60 -12.60
N LEU A 59 20.15 14.31 -12.63
CA LEU A 59 19.62 13.40 -13.65
C LEU A 59 18.30 12.82 -13.09
N LEU A 60 17.17 13.14 -13.71
CA LEU A 60 15.84 12.81 -13.22
C LEU A 60 15.10 11.89 -14.20
N GLY A 61 14.38 10.92 -13.64
CA GLY A 61 13.51 10.05 -14.41
C GLY A 61 12.27 9.67 -13.62
N VAL A 62 11.10 9.71 -14.27
CA VAL A 62 9.84 9.24 -13.68
C VAL A 62 9.20 8.21 -14.58
N GLY A 63 8.51 7.24 -13.97
CA GLY A 63 7.82 6.18 -14.72
C GLY A 63 6.72 5.54 -13.88
N LYS A 64 5.65 5.12 -14.56
CA LYS A 64 4.50 4.47 -13.94
C LYS A 64 4.15 3.19 -14.70
N ALA A 65 3.76 2.13 -13.97
CA ALA A 65 3.27 0.89 -14.57
C ALA A 65 2.22 0.21 -13.68
N ASP A 66 1.35 -0.54 -14.32
CA ASP A 66 0.23 -1.26 -13.70
C ASP A 66 0.73 -2.48 -12.89
N ILE A 67 0.31 -2.56 -11.61
CA ILE A 67 0.59 -3.67 -10.69
C ILE A 67 -0.67 -4.34 -10.16
N THR A 68 -1.83 -4.12 -10.78
CA THR A 68 -3.15 -4.50 -10.22
C THR A 68 -3.28 -5.99 -9.91
N GLY A 69 -2.81 -6.87 -10.80
CA GLY A 69 -2.92 -8.32 -10.60
C GLY A 69 -4.36 -8.85 -10.53
N PRO A 70 -4.63 -9.89 -9.72
CA PRO A 70 -5.94 -10.51 -9.63
C PRO A 70 -6.95 -9.63 -8.88
N VAL A 71 -8.10 -9.35 -9.51
CA VAL A 71 -9.14 -8.46 -8.95
C VAL A 71 -10.29 -9.22 -8.27
N VAL A 72 -10.31 -10.56 -8.33
CA VAL A 72 -11.36 -11.40 -7.75
C VAL A 72 -10.80 -12.66 -7.10
N GLU A 73 -11.57 -13.25 -6.18
CA GLU A 73 -11.28 -14.54 -5.53
C GLU A 73 -9.98 -14.57 -4.69
N VAL A 74 -9.30 -13.43 -4.50
CA VAL A 74 -8.13 -13.25 -3.62
C VAL A 74 -8.51 -12.41 -2.42
N ASN A 75 -7.93 -12.72 -1.27
CA ASN A 75 -8.09 -11.88 -0.06
C ASN A 75 -7.42 -10.53 -0.29
N LEU A 76 -8.01 -9.46 0.23
CA LEU A 76 -7.40 -8.13 0.23
C LEU A 76 -6.44 -7.99 1.40
N MET A 77 -5.30 -7.34 1.16
CA MET A 77 -4.28 -7.15 2.19
C MET A 77 -4.58 -5.93 3.05
N GLY A 78 -4.43 -6.09 4.38
CA GLY A 78 -4.41 -5.01 5.35
C GLY A 78 -5.24 -5.28 6.60
N TYR A 79 -6.51 -5.61 6.46
CA TYR A 79 -7.41 -5.87 7.60
C TYR A 79 -7.25 -7.26 8.22
N ALA A 80 -6.50 -8.15 7.61
CA ALA A 80 -6.38 -9.55 8.02
C ALA A 80 -7.74 -10.28 8.16
N ASP A 81 -8.76 -9.81 7.44
CA ASP A 81 -10.11 -10.40 7.41
C ASP A 81 -10.20 -11.44 6.29
N THR A 82 -10.31 -12.71 6.67
CA THR A 82 -10.43 -13.82 5.72
C THR A 82 -11.69 -13.78 4.86
N ALA A 83 -12.70 -13.01 5.25
CA ALA A 83 -13.95 -12.81 4.50
C ALA A 83 -13.81 -11.71 3.43
N GLN A 84 -12.86 -10.78 3.59
CA GLN A 84 -12.63 -9.71 2.63
C GLN A 84 -11.95 -10.25 1.37
N SER A 85 -12.72 -10.66 0.39
CA SER A 85 -12.26 -11.25 -0.87
C SER A 85 -12.65 -10.37 -2.05
N GLY A 86 -11.74 -10.18 -3.01
CA GLY A 86 -11.97 -9.35 -4.20
C GLY A 86 -13.18 -9.81 -5.02
N THR A 87 -14.00 -8.86 -5.45
CA THR A 87 -15.19 -9.07 -6.31
C THR A 87 -15.19 -8.18 -7.56
N GLY A 88 -14.11 -7.42 -7.78
CA GLY A 88 -13.98 -6.52 -8.90
C GLY A 88 -12.96 -5.42 -8.69
N LEU A 89 -13.05 -4.41 -9.53
CA LEU A 89 -12.09 -3.32 -9.63
C LEU A 89 -12.83 -1.98 -9.61
N ARG A 90 -12.39 -1.06 -8.73
CA ARG A 90 -12.80 0.34 -8.76
C ARG A 90 -11.74 1.21 -9.40
N GLN A 91 -10.47 0.90 -9.17
CA GLN A 91 -9.35 1.67 -9.68
C GLN A 91 -8.14 0.77 -9.83
N ARG A 92 -7.40 0.90 -10.93
CA ARG A 92 -6.14 0.19 -11.13
C ARG A 92 -5.09 0.64 -10.13
N LEU A 93 -4.21 -0.30 -9.77
CA LEU A 93 -3.08 -0.08 -8.88
C LEU A 93 -1.81 0.13 -9.69
N TYR A 94 -0.98 1.07 -9.26
CA TYR A 94 0.26 1.42 -9.96
C TYR A 94 1.48 1.34 -9.06
N CYS A 95 2.62 1.02 -9.66
CA CYS A 95 3.94 1.38 -9.16
C CYS A 95 4.38 2.67 -9.85
N ARG A 96 4.80 3.65 -9.07
CA ARG A 96 5.38 4.91 -9.52
C ARG A 96 6.83 4.96 -9.10
N ALA A 97 7.73 5.05 -10.09
CA ALA A 97 9.17 5.03 -9.91
C ALA A 97 9.75 6.43 -10.12
N PHE A 98 10.58 6.88 -9.17
CA PHE A 98 11.29 8.14 -9.17
C PHE A 98 12.79 7.87 -9.11
N ILE A 99 13.53 8.24 -10.16
CA ILE A 99 14.99 8.13 -10.21
C ILE A 99 15.58 9.52 -10.03
N ILE A 100 16.53 9.63 -9.10
CA ILE A 100 17.33 10.83 -8.87
C ILE A 100 18.80 10.43 -8.93
N GLY A 101 19.55 11.04 -9.84
CA GLY A 101 20.97 10.78 -10.02
C GLY A 101 21.79 12.05 -10.08
N SER A 102 23.11 11.91 -9.88
CA SER A 102 24.08 12.98 -10.12
C SER A 102 24.39 13.09 -11.61
N LEU A 103 24.49 14.30 -12.13
CA LEU A 103 24.97 14.55 -13.50
C LEU A 103 26.46 14.27 -13.67
N SER A 104 27.25 14.41 -12.58
CA SER A 104 28.71 14.21 -12.60
C SER A 104 29.13 12.77 -12.31
N ASN A 105 28.28 11.95 -11.69
CA ASN A 105 28.58 10.57 -11.31
C ASN A 105 27.42 9.63 -11.64
N ASN A 106 27.56 8.85 -12.70
CA ASN A 106 26.54 7.92 -13.16
C ASN A 106 26.18 6.81 -12.15
N SER A 107 27.05 6.47 -11.20
CA SER A 107 26.81 5.47 -10.17
C SER A 107 26.01 6.00 -8.97
N SER A 108 25.97 7.32 -8.77
CA SER A 108 25.20 7.96 -7.71
C SER A 108 23.74 8.17 -8.14
N ARG A 109 22.94 7.09 -8.12
CA ARG A 109 21.51 7.10 -8.43
C ARG A 109 20.73 6.39 -7.34
N ILE A 110 19.57 6.95 -6.98
CA ILE A 110 18.58 6.32 -6.12
C ILE A 110 17.28 6.13 -6.88
N VAL A 111 16.53 5.10 -6.49
CA VAL A 111 15.19 4.81 -6.97
C VAL A 111 14.25 4.75 -5.79
N TYR A 112 13.22 5.58 -5.80
CA TYR A 112 12.14 5.54 -4.82
C TYR A 112 10.87 5.05 -5.50
N LEU A 113 10.36 3.89 -5.07
CA LEU A 113 9.13 3.31 -5.59
C LEU A 113 7.97 3.58 -4.64
N VAL A 114 6.85 4.06 -5.19
CA VAL A 114 5.56 4.18 -4.50
C VAL A 114 4.59 3.21 -5.14
N LEU A 115 4.27 2.13 -4.41
CA LEU A 115 3.36 1.08 -4.86
C LEU A 115 1.98 1.29 -4.21
N ASP A 116 0.90 1.15 -4.97
CA ASP A 116 -0.47 1.12 -4.43
C ASP A 116 -0.77 -0.21 -3.72
N THR A 117 0.15 -0.63 -2.83
CA THR A 117 0.09 -1.83 -1.99
C THR A 117 0.03 -1.46 -0.51
N GLN A 118 -0.31 -2.44 0.34
CA GLN A 118 -0.34 -2.22 1.79
C GLN A 118 1.05 -1.89 2.36
N SER A 119 2.13 -2.45 1.80
CA SER A 119 3.50 -2.21 2.26
C SER A 119 4.50 -2.52 1.15
N GLY A 120 5.79 -2.28 1.39
CA GLY A 120 6.87 -3.05 0.80
C GLY A 120 6.87 -4.49 1.33
N ASP A 121 7.73 -5.35 0.76
CA ASP A 121 7.92 -6.72 1.24
C ASP A 121 9.29 -7.27 0.83
N THR A 122 9.85 -8.13 1.69
CA THR A 122 11.16 -8.77 1.47
C THR A 122 11.23 -9.55 0.15
N ALA A 123 10.20 -10.37 -0.16
CA ALA A 123 10.17 -11.16 -1.39
C ALA A 123 9.97 -10.29 -2.63
N VAL A 124 9.04 -9.31 -2.57
CA VAL A 124 8.80 -8.36 -3.67
C VAL A 124 10.06 -7.58 -4.00
N ARG A 125 10.75 -7.06 -2.98
CA ARG A 125 12.01 -6.33 -3.17
C ARG A 125 13.10 -7.21 -3.79
N HIS A 126 13.24 -8.44 -3.29
CA HIS A 126 14.16 -9.42 -3.85
C HIS A 126 13.85 -9.73 -5.31
N GLY A 127 12.58 -10.00 -5.64
CA GLY A 127 12.17 -10.28 -7.02
C GLY A 127 12.41 -9.11 -7.97
N ILE A 128 12.19 -7.85 -7.53
CA ILE A 128 12.53 -6.67 -8.33
C ILE A 128 14.04 -6.63 -8.64
N LEU A 129 14.89 -6.87 -7.63
CA LEU A 129 16.35 -6.88 -7.80
C LEU A 129 16.80 -7.99 -8.74
N GLU A 130 16.26 -9.22 -8.59
CA GLU A 130 16.57 -10.34 -9.48
C GLU A 130 16.18 -10.09 -10.95
N GLU A 131 14.99 -9.49 -11.17
CA GLU A 131 14.55 -9.17 -12.53
C GLU A 131 15.36 -8.03 -13.15
N LEU A 132 15.80 -7.03 -12.37
CA LEU A 132 16.68 -5.97 -12.87
C LEU A 132 18.08 -6.50 -13.23
N GLU A 133 18.64 -7.42 -12.43
CA GLU A 133 19.93 -8.06 -12.73
C GLU A 133 19.90 -8.80 -14.08
N LYS A 134 18.78 -9.44 -14.43
CA LYS A 134 18.59 -10.14 -15.73
C LYS A 134 18.56 -9.19 -16.93
N LEU A 135 18.34 -7.88 -16.73
CA LEU A 135 18.31 -6.90 -17.81
C LEU A 135 19.71 -6.51 -18.31
N GLY A 136 20.76 -6.84 -17.54
CA GLY A 136 22.17 -6.65 -17.93
C GLY A 136 22.79 -5.34 -17.46
N PRO A 137 23.97 -4.98 -17.98
CA PRO A 137 24.84 -3.93 -17.43
C PRO A 137 24.21 -2.53 -17.36
N GLU A 138 23.25 -2.24 -18.19
CA GLU A 138 22.55 -0.95 -18.20
C GLU A 138 21.78 -0.68 -16.90
N TYR A 139 21.44 -1.75 -16.12
CA TYR A 139 20.68 -1.68 -14.88
C TYR A 139 21.51 -2.04 -13.63
N GLU A 140 22.82 -2.32 -13.76
CA GLU A 140 23.69 -2.77 -12.65
C GLU A 140 23.75 -1.78 -11.47
N MET A 141 23.53 -0.46 -11.71
CA MET A 141 23.51 0.54 -10.64
C MET A 141 22.27 0.42 -9.72
N TYR A 142 21.23 -0.29 -10.14
CA TYR A 142 20.00 -0.46 -9.36
C TYR A 142 20.11 -1.69 -8.47
N THR A 143 20.62 -1.48 -7.27
CA THR A 143 20.93 -2.53 -6.30
C THR A 143 20.07 -2.41 -5.04
N LYS A 144 20.25 -3.35 -4.11
CA LYS A 144 19.65 -3.25 -2.78
C LYS A 144 20.02 -1.96 -2.03
N ASN A 145 21.12 -1.31 -2.36
CA ASN A 145 21.55 -0.07 -1.71
C ASN A 145 20.78 1.14 -2.24
N THR A 146 20.37 1.11 -3.51
CA THR A 146 19.85 2.27 -4.24
C THR A 146 18.34 2.27 -4.38
N ILE A 147 17.65 1.13 -4.21
CA ILE A 147 16.20 1.00 -4.40
C ILE A 147 15.48 0.95 -3.06
N ALA A 148 14.52 1.85 -2.85
CA ALA A 148 13.51 1.80 -1.81
C ALA A 148 12.15 1.38 -2.39
N VAL A 149 11.51 0.37 -1.77
CA VAL A 149 10.20 -0.15 -2.18
C VAL A 149 9.19 0.20 -1.09
N THR A 150 8.31 1.18 -1.33
CA THR A 150 7.35 1.66 -0.33
C THR A 150 5.90 1.40 -0.76
N GLY A 151 5.02 1.11 0.19
CA GLY A 151 3.58 0.99 -0.04
C GLY A 151 2.83 2.29 0.28
N THR A 152 1.75 2.57 -0.46
CA THR A 152 0.79 3.63 -0.11
C THR A 152 -0.05 3.25 1.10
N HIS A 153 0.07 2.04 1.56
CA HIS A 153 -0.67 1.44 2.67
C HIS A 153 -2.17 1.24 2.40
N SER A 154 -2.55 1.00 1.13
CA SER A 154 -3.93 0.65 0.78
C SER A 154 -4.34 -0.69 1.39
N HIS A 155 -5.48 -0.73 2.11
CA HIS A 155 -6.10 -1.95 2.62
C HIS A 155 -7.15 -2.53 1.64
N SER A 156 -7.08 -2.12 0.38
CA SER A 156 -8.01 -2.54 -0.68
C SER A 156 -7.29 -3.09 -1.91
N GLY A 157 -6.01 -3.45 -1.80
CA GLY A 157 -5.25 -4.13 -2.86
C GLY A 157 -5.27 -5.66 -2.70
N PRO A 158 -4.95 -6.43 -3.77
CA PRO A 158 -4.81 -7.88 -3.68
C PRO A 158 -3.74 -8.25 -2.66
N GLY A 159 -4.00 -9.27 -1.86
CA GLY A 159 -3.08 -9.82 -0.86
C GLY A 159 -2.29 -11.04 -1.37
N ALA A 160 -1.83 -11.85 -0.41
CA ALA A 160 -1.19 -13.13 -0.63
C ALA A 160 0.19 -13.07 -1.34
N TRP A 161 0.90 -11.96 -1.25
CA TRP A 161 2.22 -11.77 -1.89
C TRP A 161 3.38 -11.56 -0.90
N LEU A 162 3.11 -11.53 0.41
CA LEU A 162 4.11 -11.29 1.43
C LEU A 162 4.96 -12.54 1.70
N ASN A 163 6.22 -12.32 2.01
CA ASN A 163 7.27 -13.33 2.19
C ASN A 163 7.04 -14.29 3.36
N TYR A 164 6.52 -13.78 4.47
CA TYR A 164 6.45 -14.51 5.74
C TYR A 164 5.11 -15.25 5.92
N LEU A 165 5.12 -16.31 6.74
CA LEU A 165 3.95 -17.18 6.89
C LEU A 165 2.75 -16.49 7.55
N LEU A 166 2.97 -15.63 8.55
CA LEU A 166 1.89 -15.01 9.30
C LEU A 166 0.84 -14.31 8.41
N PRO A 167 1.18 -13.37 7.52
CA PRO A 167 0.21 -12.74 6.62
C PRO A 167 -0.37 -13.72 5.59
N GLN A 168 0.33 -14.80 5.26
CA GLN A 168 -0.17 -15.81 4.33
C GLN A 168 -1.32 -16.65 4.94
N ILE A 169 -1.40 -16.78 6.27
CA ILE A 169 -2.46 -17.52 6.94
C ILE A 169 -3.83 -16.89 6.62
N THR A 170 -3.95 -15.57 6.74
CA THR A 170 -5.21 -14.87 6.48
C THR A 170 -5.54 -14.76 4.99
N SER A 171 -4.54 -14.79 4.12
CA SER A 171 -4.71 -14.68 2.67
C SER A 171 -4.81 -16.02 1.91
N LYS A 172 -5.03 -17.12 2.64
CA LYS A 172 -5.13 -18.48 2.06
C LYS A 172 -3.85 -18.92 1.33
N GLY A 173 -2.69 -18.56 1.87
CA GLY A 173 -1.38 -18.90 1.34
C GLY A 173 -0.81 -17.80 0.44
N PHE A 174 0.12 -18.17 -0.43
CA PHE A 174 0.85 -17.28 -1.33
C PHE A 174 0.24 -17.29 -2.74
N SER A 175 -0.01 -16.11 -3.31
CA SER A 175 -0.46 -15.94 -4.69
C SER A 175 0.70 -15.50 -5.57
N LYS A 176 1.16 -16.42 -6.40
CA LYS A 176 2.17 -16.10 -7.42
C LYS A 176 1.65 -15.04 -8.42
N GLU A 177 0.35 -15.07 -8.71
CA GLU A 177 -0.34 -14.10 -9.56
C GLU A 177 -0.21 -12.66 -9.03
N SER A 178 -0.48 -12.45 -7.72
CA SER A 178 -0.33 -11.14 -7.07
C SER A 178 1.14 -10.71 -7.02
N TYR A 179 2.02 -11.62 -6.62
CA TYR A 179 3.46 -11.36 -6.50
C TYR A 179 4.09 -10.96 -7.85
N GLU A 180 3.86 -11.74 -8.91
CA GLU A 180 4.41 -11.47 -10.24
C GLU A 180 3.88 -10.17 -10.85
N ALA A 181 2.60 -9.83 -10.61
CA ALA A 181 2.05 -8.56 -11.07
C ALA A 181 2.76 -7.37 -10.43
N ILE A 182 3.03 -7.43 -9.12
CA ILE A 182 3.73 -6.37 -8.39
C ILE A 182 5.20 -6.28 -8.85
N VAL A 183 5.92 -7.39 -8.90
CA VAL A 183 7.34 -7.42 -9.29
C VAL A 183 7.52 -6.93 -10.72
N ASN A 184 6.80 -7.52 -11.68
CA ASN A 184 6.95 -7.19 -13.10
C ASN A 184 6.53 -5.75 -13.40
N GLY A 185 5.42 -5.28 -12.81
CA GLY A 185 4.98 -3.89 -12.97
C GLY A 185 5.98 -2.90 -12.35
N SER A 186 6.57 -3.23 -11.19
CA SER A 186 7.61 -2.39 -10.58
C SER A 186 8.87 -2.29 -11.45
N VAL A 187 9.31 -3.40 -12.04
CA VAL A 187 10.42 -3.41 -12.99
C VAL A 187 10.08 -2.59 -14.25
N HIS A 188 8.84 -2.68 -14.77
CA HIS A 188 8.39 -1.85 -15.90
C HIS A 188 8.38 -0.36 -15.53
N ALA A 189 7.96 0.02 -14.34
CA ALA A 189 8.00 1.40 -13.87
C ALA A 189 9.44 1.94 -13.83
N ILE A 190 10.39 1.14 -13.29
CA ILE A 190 11.82 1.49 -13.28
C ILE A 190 12.36 1.62 -14.69
N LYS A 191 12.04 0.70 -15.61
CA LYS A 191 12.47 0.77 -17.02
C LYS A 191 11.97 2.04 -17.70
N ARG A 192 10.71 2.42 -17.48
CA ARG A 192 10.16 3.69 -18.01
C ARG A 192 10.87 4.90 -17.41
N ALA A 193 11.06 4.92 -16.11
CA ALA A 193 11.79 5.99 -15.43
C ALA A 193 13.24 6.09 -15.94
N HIS A 194 13.91 4.95 -16.16
CA HIS A 194 15.27 4.89 -16.69
C HIS A 194 15.33 5.39 -18.16
N ALA A 195 14.38 4.99 -19.00
CA ALA A 195 14.31 5.43 -20.39
C ALA A 195 14.01 6.94 -20.52
N ASN A 196 13.35 7.52 -19.52
CA ASN A 196 12.99 8.94 -19.44
C ASN A 196 14.02 9.80 -18.67
N LEU A 197 15.23 9.28 -18.43
CA LEU A 197 16.27 10.01 -17.69
C LEU A 197 16.74 11.24 -18.49
N GLU A 198 16.61 12.40 -17.88
CA GLU A 198 17.02 13.68 -18.47
C GLU A 198 17.52 14.65 -17.40
N PRO A 199 18.34 15.67 -17.76
CA PRO A 199 18.73 16.74 -16.84
C PRO A 199 17.54 17.51 -16.32
N GLY A 200 17.51 17.77 -15.01
CA GLY A 200 16.38 18.42 -14.37
C GLY A 200 16.72 19.16 -13.08
N TYR A 201 15.69 19.77 -12.53
CA TYR A 201 15.72 20.49 -11.25
C TYR A 201 14.77 19.82 -10.27
N LEU A 202 15.16 19.81 -9.01
CA LEU A 202 14.32 19.40 -7.90
C LEU A 202 13.92 20.62 -7.07
N ARG A 203 12.63 20.68 -6.73
CA ARG A 203 12.11 21.69 -5.80
C ARG A 203 11.40 21.03 -4.65
N LEU A 204 11.60 21.55 -3.44
CA LEU A 204 11.12 21.01 -2.19
C LEU A 204 10.29 22.04 -1.44
N GLY A 205 9.17 21.63 -0.87
CA GLY A 205 8.31 22.45 -0.03
C GLY A 205 7.39 21.66 0.86
N GLN A 206 6.67 22.37 1.71
CA GLN A 206 5.71 21.78 2.65
C GLN A 206 4.40 22.56 2.64
N GLU A 207 3.28 21.82 2.75
CA GLU A 207 1.93 22.38 2.85
C GLU A 207 1.11 21.57 3.85
N LYS A 208 0.13 22.21 4.51
CA LYS A 208 -0.76 21.54 5.45
C LYS A 208 -1.91 20.86 4.72
N VAL A 209 -2.13 19.59 5.06
CA VAL A 209 -3.33 18.86 4.64
C VAL A 209 -4.30 18.84 5.83
N ASN A 210 -5.26 19.76 5.82
CA ASN A 210 -6.22 19.89 6.89
C ASN A 210 -7.33 18.82 6.77
N ASP A 211 -7.86 18.39 7.92
CA ASP A 211 -9.02 17.48 8.03
C ASP A 211 -8.89 16.13 7.28
N ALA A 212 -7.67 15.70 6.94
CA ALA A 212 -7.43 14.46 6.22
C ALA A 212 -7.04 13.28 7.13
N ASN A 213 -6.62 13.55 8.36
CA ASN A 213 -6.24 12.51 9.32
C ASN A 213 -6.54 12.91 10.76
N ILE A 214 -6.69 11.93 11.62
CA ILE A 214 -6.74 12.05 13.09
C ILE A 214 -5.90 10.94 13.73
N ASN A 215 -5.59 11.07 15.03
CA ASN A 215 -5.02 9.96 15.79
C ASN A 215 -6.13 8.96 16.18
N ARG A 216 -5.93 7.67 15.85
CA ARG A 216 -6.88 6.58 16.21
C ARG A 216 -6.58 5.94 17.55
N SER A 217 -5.41 6.19 18.12
CA SER A 217 -4.95 5.66 19.40
C SER A 217 -4.55 6.78 20.39
N PRO A 218 -5.44 7.78 20.63
CA PRO A 218 -5.07 8.96 21.41
C PRO A 218 -4.73 8.62 22.88
N TYR A 219 -5.27 7.52 23.42
CA TYR A 219 -4.91 7.05 24.75
C TYR A 219 -3.42 6.67 24.84
N ALA A 220 -2.89 5.96 23.84
CA ALA A 220 -1.48 5.59 23.78
C ALA A 220 -0.58 6.83 23.54
N TYR A 221 -0.96 7.70 22.61
CA TYR A 221 -0.26 8.96 22.36
C TYR A 221 -0.11 9.81 23.64
N LEU A 222 -1.15 9.87 24.50
CA LEU A 222 -1.14 10.63 25.74
C LEU A 222 -0.20 10.08 26.81
N GLN A 223 0.34 8.87 26.67
CA GLN A 223 1.37 8.34 27.57
C GLN A 223 2.73 8.99 27.35
N ASN A 224 2.99 9.52 26.15
CA ASN A 224 4.22 10.25 25.88
C ASN A 224 4.37 11.46 26.83
N PRO A 225 5.59 11.89 27.19
CA PRO A 225 5.83 12.98 28.11
C PRO A 225 5.11 14.28 27.73
N LEU A 226 4.46 14.92 28.69
CA LEU A 226 3.66 16.13 28.44
C LEU A 226 4.47 17.27 27.84
N HIS A 227 5.75 17.44 28.28
CA HIS A 227 6.63 18.49 27.77
C HIS A 227 6.97 18.26 26.28
N GLU A 228 7.03 17.03 25.81
CA GLU A 228 7.27 16.67 24.43
C GLU A 228 6.01 16.89 23.59
N ARG A 229 4.85 16.39 24.06
CA ARG A 229 3.57 16.57 23.35
C ARG A 229 3.22 18.06 23.14
N ARG A 230 3.57 18.91 24.11
CA ARG A 230 3.34 20.38 24.04
C ARG A 230 4.15 21.10 22.97
N GLN A 231 5.14 20.46 22.35
CA GLN A 231 5.89 21.01 21.22
C GLN A 231 5.09 21.00 19.92
N TYR A 232 3.98 20.25 19.89
CA TYR A 232 3.15 20.05 18.72
C TYR A 232 1.72 20.51 18.99
N LEU A 233 1.09 21.14 17.97
CA LEU A 233 -0.30 21.60 18.08
C LEU A 233 -1.29 20.43 17.97
N GLU A 234 -0.93 19.40 17.20
CA GLU A 234 -1.79 18.28 16.86
C GLU A 234 -1.17 16.95 17.33
N ASP A 235 -2.02 15.95 17.57
CA ASP A 235 -1.63 14.59 17.90
C ASP A 235 -1.33 13.71 16.67
N VAL A 236 -1.35 14.31 15.48
CA VAL A 236 -0.89 13.76 14.19
C VAL A 236 -0.12 14.83 13.42
N ASP A 237 0.69 14.42 12.46
CA ASP A 237 1.34 15.39 11.55
C ASP A 237 0.38 15.79 10.43
N LYS A 238 0.29 17.11 10.19
CA LYS A 238 -0.54 17.70 9.14
C LYS A 238 0.26 18.16 7.92
N ASP A 239 1.57 18.19 8.01
CA ASP A 239 2.43 18.71 6.95
C ASP A 239 2.71 17.61 5.91
N MET A 240 2.40 17.93 4.65
CA MET A 240 2.85 17.18 3.47
C MET A 240 4.18 17.78 3.02
N THR A 241 5.23 16.98 2.96
CA THR A 241 6.48 17.35 2.29
C THR A 241 6.41 16.90 0.85
N LEU A 242 6.71 17.77 -0.11
CA LEU A 242 6.60 17.50 -1.55
C LEU A 242 7.90 17.85 -2.29
N LEU A 243 8.37 16.91 -3.10
CA LEU A 243 9.49 17.05 -4.01
C LEU A 243 8.96 17.06 -5.46
N LYS A 244 9.14 18.20 -6.16
CA LYS A 244 8.75 18.38 -7.56
C LYS A 244 9.94 18.09 -8.47
N PHE A 245 9.67 17.35 -9.54
CA PHE A 245 10.62 17.02 -10.62
C PHE A 245 10.34 17.91 -11.82
N GLU A 246 11.32 18.69 -12.26
CA GLU A 246 11.22 19.59 -13.40
C GLU A 246 12.29 19.29 -14.44
N ARG A 247 11.93 19.31 -15.71
CA ARG A 247 12.87 19.24 -16.83
C ARG A 247 13.70 20.51 -16.93
N ALA A 248 15.01 20.40 -17.12
CA ALA A 248 15.88 21.59 -17.16
C ALA A 248 15.69 22.45 -18.42
N SER A 249 15.36 21.82 -19.58
CA SER A 249 15.29 22.53 -20.87
C SER A 249 14.13 23.53 -20.99
N ASP A 250 13.02 23.28 -20.29
CA ASP A 250 11.78 24.08 -20.44
C ASP A 250 11.01 24.29 -19.14
N GLY A 251 11.50 23.76 -18.00
CA GLY A 251 10.82 23.83 -16.70
C GLY A 251 9.56 22.97 -16.62
N HIS A 252 9.38 22.05 -17.58
CA HIS A 252 8.18 21.20 -17.62
C HIS A 252 8.12 20.25 -16.43
N PRO A 253 7.00 20.18 -15.69
CA PRO A 253 6.87 19.29 -14.54
C PRO A 253 6.75 17.82 -15.00
N LEU A 254 7.71 16.97 -14.58
CA LEU A 254 7.75 15.54 -14.87
C LEU A 254 6.88 14.75 -13.88
N GLY A 255 6.86 15.16 -12.61
CA GLY A 255 6.11 14.49 -11.57
C GLY A 255 6.33 15.09 -10.20
N ILE A 256 5.67 14.52 -9.20
CA ILE A 256 5.89 14.82 -7.78
C ILE A 256 6.07 13.55 -6.97
N LEU A 257 6.85 13.66 -5.90
CA LEU A 257 6.92 12.68 -4.82
C LEU A 257 6.61 13.37 -3.50
N SER A 258 5.61 12.91 -2.76
CA SER A 258 5.18 13.52 -1.50
C SER A 258 5.11 12.52 -0.36
N TRP A 259 5.25 13.02 0.89
CA TRP A 259 5.13 12.25 2.12
C TRP A 259 4.10 12.91 3.03
N PHE A 260 3.04 12.16 3.37
CA PHE A 260 1.99 12.59 4.29
C PHE A 260 1.41 11.37 5.02
N PRO A 261 1.22 11.42 6.37
CA PRO A 261 0.73 10.29 7.13
C PRO A 261 -0.81 10.24 7.13
N VAL A 262 -1.39 9.27 6.43
CA VAL A 262 -2.81 8.91 6.55
C VAL A 262 -3.02 7.46 6.15
N HIS A 263 -3.60 6.65 7.04
CA HIS A 263 -3.86 5.23 6.77
C HIS A 263 -4.72 5.04 5.50
N GLY A 264 -4.43 3.98 4.75
CA GLY A 264 -5.21 3.56 3.57
C GLY A 264 -6.46 2.76 3.96
N THR A 265 -7.22 3.27 4.91
CA THR A 265 -8.41 2.66 5.52
C THR A 265 -9.66 3.54 5.37
N SER A 266 -9.69 4.39 4.35
CA SER A 266 -10.89 5.17 4.03
C SER A 266 -12.03 4.28 3.53
N LEU A 267 -11.69 3.21 2.80
CA LEU A 267 -12.61 2.12 2.48
C LEU A 267 -12.60 1.12 3.62
N TYR A 268 -13.79 0.73 4.07
CA TYR A 268 -13.95 -0.10 5.26
C TYR A 268 -13.63 -1.58 5.01
N GLN A 269 -13.51 -2.34 6.08
CA GLN A 269 -13.22 -3.78 6.07
C GLN A 269 -14.18 -4.60 5.20
N ASN A 270 -15.41 -4.14 4.99
CA ASN A 270 -16.40 -4.79 4.12
C ASN A 270 -16.31 -4.38 2.64
N ASN A 271 -15.34 -3.54 2.24
CA ASN A 271 -15.07 -3.27 0.83
C ASN A 271 -14.43 -4.50 0.16
N THR A 272 -14.90 -4.84 -1.04
CA THR A 272 -14.39 -5.96 -1.83
C THR A 272 -13.90 -5.56 -3.23
N LEU A 273 -13.87 -4.26 -3.53
CA LEU A 273 -13.36 -3.74 -4.80
C LEU A 273 -11.90 -3.32 -4.66
N ILE A 274 -11.08 -3.73 -5.62
CA ILE A 274 -9.66 -3.36 -5.67
C ILE A 274 -9.51 -1.87 -5.97
N THR A 275 -8.66 -1.18 -5.18
CA THR A 275 -8.34 0.24 -5.32
C THR A 275 -7.11 0.64 -4.49
N GLY A 276 -6.46 1.75 -4.87
CA GLY A 276 -5.34 2.36 -4.13
C GLY A 276 -5.74 3.17 -2.90
N ASP A 277 -7.04 3.13 -2.47
CA ASP A 277 -7.60 3.93 -1.39
C ASP A 277 -7.33 5.44 -1.56
N ASN A 278 -7.31 6.23 -0.49
CA ASN A 278 -7.21 7.70 -0.55
C ASN A 278 -5.96 8.22 -1.28
N LYS A 279 -4.80 7.55 -1.15
CA LYS A 279 -3.57 7.95 -1.87
C LYS A 279 -3.64 7.60 -3.36
N GLY A 280 -4.26 6.47 -3.71
CA GLY A 280 -4.56 6.15 -5.10
C GLY A 280 -5.49 7.16 -5.76
N VAL A 281 -6.50 7.65 -5.00
CA VAL A 281 -7.38 8.74 -5.44
C VAL A 281 -6.60 10.04 -5.61
N ALA A 282 -5.77 10.43 -4.64
CA ALA A 282 -4.97 11.65 -4.72
C ALA A 282 -4.05 11.66 -5.96
N ALA A 283 -3.38 10.52 -6.22
CA ALA A 283 -2.52 10.36 -7.40
C ALA A 283 -3.33 10.44 -8.71
N TYR A 284 -4.45 9.73 -8.78
CA TYR A 284 -5.35 9.78 -9.93
C TYR A 284 -5.82 11.20 -10.24
N LEU A 285 -6.30 11.93 -9.23
CA LEU A 285 -6.82 13.30 -9.41
C LEU A 285 -5.73 14.28 -9.87
N LEU A 286 -4.52 14.19 -9.32
CA LEU A 286 -3.43 15.08 -9.70
C LEU A 286 -2.90 14.74 -11.11
N GLU A 287 -2.80 13.46 -11.47
CA GLU A 287 -2.44 13.01 -12.82
C GLU A 287 -3.49 13.45 -13.84
N GLU A 288 -4.80 13.42 -13.50
CA GLU A 288 -5.87 13.96 -14.35
C GLU A 288 -5.79 15.49 -14.49
N TYR A 289 -5.53 16.21 -13.39
CA TYR A 289 -5.33 17.67 -13.43
C TYR A 289 -4.17 18.08 -14.35
N MET A 290 -3.11 17.27 -14.37
CA MET A 290 -1.92 17.53 -15.17
C MET A 290 -2.01 16.98 -16.60
N ARG A 291 -3.02 16.18 -16.93
CA ARG A 291 -3.11 15.41 -18.20
C ARG A 291 -2.95 16.28 -19.46
N GLU A 292 -3.57 17.45 -19.50
CA GLU A 292 -3.48 18.36 -20.67
C GLU A 292 -2.07 18.99 -20.80
N LYS A 293 -1.41 19.25 -19.66
CA LYS A 293 -0.05 19.82 -19.62
C LYS A 293 1.01 18.74 -19.88
N ASN A 294 0.87 17.58 -19.22
CA ASN A 294 1.77 16.43 -19.36
C ASN A 294 1.00 15.12 -19.16
N PRO A 295 0.66 14.37 -20.22
CA PRO A 295 -0.03 13.08 -20.08
C PRO A 295 0.80 11.99 -19.40
N GLU A 296 2.14 12.14 -19.34
CA GLU A 296 3.08 11.22 -18.66
C GLU A 296 3.40 11.66 -17.23
N PHE A 297 2.77 12.73 -16.73
CA PHE A 297 2.97 13.22 -15.36
C PHE A 297 2.71 12.11 -14.34
N THR A 298 3.64 11.96 -13.40
CA THR A 298 3.58 10.88 -12.39
C THR A 298 3.48 11.48 -10.99
N ALA A 299 2.41 11.13 -10.25
CA ALA A 299 2.15 11.64 -8.92
C ALA A 299 2.33 10.55 -7.85
N GLY A 300 3.42 10.59 -7.09
CA GLY A 300 3.70 9.68 -5.97
C GLY A 300 3.27 10.25 -4.62
N PHE A 301 2.24 9.67 -4.02
CA PHE A 301 1.79 10.00 -2.66
C PHE A 301 2.25 8.90 -1.70
N SER A 302 3.46 9.06 -1.12
CA SER A 302 4.02 8.11 -0.15
C SER A 302 3.44 8.33 1.25
N GLN A 303 3.56 7.32 2.09
CA GLN A 303 3.27 7.45 3.52
C GLN A 303 4.43 8.12 4.28
N ALA A 304 4.14 8.57 5.49
CA ALA A 304 5.11 9.04 6.47
C ALA A 304 4.98 8.20 7.76
N ASN A 305 4.94 8.82 8.95
CA ASN A 305 4.72 8.13 10.23
C ASN A 305 3.22 7.81 10.41
N VAL A 306 2.79 6.73 9.77
CA VAL A 306 1.37 6.38 9.55
C VAL A 306 0.72 5.60 10.69
N GLY A 307 1.52 5.01 11.62
CA GLY A 307 1.10 3.93 12.50
C GLY A 307 -0.21 4.17 13.27
N ASP A 308 -0.39 5.34 13.85
CA ASP A 308 -1.56 5.70 14.66
C ASP A 308 -2.51 6.70 13.97
N THR A 309 -2.31 6.97 12.68
CA THR A 309 -3.15 7.91 11.93
C THR A 309 -4.34 7.20 11.27
N SER A 310 -5.45 7.90 11.13
CA SER A 310 -6.69 7.39 10.52
C SER A 310 -7.32 8.44 9.59
N PRO A 311 -7.87 8.04 8.42
CA PRO A 311 -8.68 8.90 7.55
C PRO A 311 -10.10 9.08 8.07
N ASN A 312 -10.49 8.36 9.13
CA ASN A 312 -11.85 8.36 9.68
C ASN A 312 -12.06 9.56 10.62
N THR A 313 -12.03 10.76 10.05
CA THR A 313 -11.91 12.05 10.76
C THR A 313 -13.09 12.42 11.65
N LEU A 314 -14.26 11.77 11.51
CA LEU A 314 -15.34 11.90 12.47
C LEU A 314 -15.09 11.16 13.78
N GLY A 315 -14.04 10.29 13.82
CA GLY A 315 -13.72 9.42 14.96
C GLY A 315 -14.53 8.12 14.97
N ALA A 316 -14.45 7.37 16.08
CA ALA A 316 -15.01 6.03 16.18
C ALA A 316 -16.34 6.00 16.94
N PHE A 317 -17.28 5.17 16.47
CA PHE A 317 -18.63 5.04 16.99
C PHE A 317 -19.05 3.58 17.10
N CYS A 318 -19.89 3.30 18.08
CA CYS A 318 -20.55 2.02 18.26
C CYS A 318 -21.70 1.88 17.25
N GLU A 319 -21.69 0.83 16.46
CA GLU A 319 -22.70 0.61 15.41
C GLU A 319 -24.10 0.32 15.98
N ASP A 320 -24.17 -0.30 17.14
CA ASP A 320 -25.41 -0.68 17.81
C ASP A 320 -26.09 0.47 18.54
N THR A 321 -25.33 1.43 19.07
CA THR A 321 -25.85 2.54 19.88
C THR A 321 -25.69 3.91 19.23
N GLY A 322 -24.78 4.07 18.27
CA GLY A 322 -24.41 5.36 17.70
C GLY A 322 -23.58 6.24 18.64
N LEU A 323 -23.23 5.77 19.83
CA LEU A 323 -22.38 6.49 20.79
C LEU A 323 -20.90 6.37 20.39
N ARG A 324 -20.06 7.25 20.92
CA ARG A 324 -18.60 7.15 20.77
C ARG A 324 -18.08 5.86 21.41
N CYS A 325 -17.09 5.24 20.77
CA CYS A 325 -16.35 4.13 21.39
C CYS A 325 -15.64 4.56 22.65
N SER A 326 -15.35 3.60 23.54
CA SER A 326 -14.55 3.83 24.73
C SER A 326 -13.18 4.39 24.36
N PHE A 327 -12.82 5.50 24.98
CA PHE A 327 -11.53 6.18 24.75
C PHE A 327 -10.33 5.33 25.19
N ASN A 328 -10.50 4.53 26.24
CA ASN A 328 -9.39 3.81 26.86
C ASN A 328 -8.96 2.57 26.07
N ASP A 329 -9.89 1.90 25.40
CA ASP A 329 -9.66 0.56 24.82
C ASP A 329 -10.33 0.35 23.44
N SER A 330 -10.91 1.40 22.88
CA SER A 330 -11.57 1.37 21.56
C SER A 330 -12.67 0.30 21.47
N THR A 331 -13.49 0.18 22.53
CA THR A 331 -14.55 -0.82 22.62
C THR A 331 -15.95 -0.20 22.73
N CYS A 332 -16.96 -1.02 22.47
CA CYS A 332 -18.37 -0.76 22.73
C CYS A 332 -18.89 -1.82 23.72
N GLY A 333 -19.09 -1.43 24.96
CA GLY A 333 -19.47 -2.38 26.02
C GLY A 333 -18.44 -3.49 26.24
N GLY A 334 -17.14 -3.19 26.10
CA GLY A 334 -16.04 -4.13 26.24
C GLY A 334 -15.77 -5.02 25.00
N ARG A 335 -16.40 -4.75 23.85
CA ARG A 335 -16.20 -5.47 22.60
C ARG A 335 -15.64 -4.55 21.53
N THR A 336 -14.64 -5.01 20.78
CA THR A 336 -14.02 -4.23 19.68
C THR A 336 -14.84 -4.25 18.39
N GLN A 337 -15.50 -5.38 18.07
CA GLN A 337 -16.20 -5.58 16.81
C GLN A 337 -17.26 -4.53 16.45
N PRO A 338 -18.07 -3.99 17.37
CA PRO A 338 -19.05 -2.95 17.04
C PRO A 338 -18.47 -1.53 17.00
N CYS A 339 -17.16 -1.33 17.29
CA CYS A 339 -16.52 -0.02 17.30
C CYS A 339 -15.85 0.26 15.95
N HIS A 340 -16.39 1.22 15.16
CA HIS A 340 -15.89 1.54 13.84
C HIS A 340 -15.60 3.03 13.67
N GLY A 341 -14.46 3.35 13.04
CA GLY A 341 -14.12 4.68 12.56
C GLY A 341 -15.06 5.14 11.44
N ARG A 342 -15.35 6.44 11.41
CA ARG A 342 -16.20 7.05 10.40
C ARG A 342 -15.46 8.15 9.67
N GLY A 343 -15.40 8.03 8.36
CA GLY A 343 -14.83 9.05 7.48
C GLY A 343 -15.72 10.30 7.36
N PRO A 344 -15.21 11.40 6.77
CA PRO A 344 -15.88 12.70 6.76
C PRO A 344 -17.27 12.68 6.09
N LEU A 345 -17.46 11.84 5.09
CA LEU A 345 -18.74 11.69 4.37
C LEU A 345 -19.40 10.33 4.64
N PHE A 346 -19.25 9.82 5.86
CA PHE A 346 -19.77 8.52 6.25
C PHE A 346 -21.25 8.33 5.96
N THR A 347 -21.57 7.21 5.30
CA THR A 347 -22.91 6.64 5.22
C THR A 347 -22.84 5.12 5.41
N TYR A 348 -23.88 4.49 5.94
CA TYR A 348 -23.89 3.04 6.20
C TYR A 348 -23.82 2.18 4.93
N LEU A 349 -24.09 2.73 3.76
CA LEU A 349 -24.28 1.99 2.52
C LEU A 349 -23.11 2.10 1.52
N ASP A 350 -22.24 3.08 1.68
CA ASP A 350 -21.21 3.38 0.66
C ASP A 350 -19.83 2.74 0.92
N GLN A 351 -19.69 1.99 1.99
CA GLN A 351 -18.44 1.29 2.37
C GLN A 351 -17.22 2.23 2.46
N GLY A 352 -17.43 3.52 2.74
CA GLY A 352 -16.39 4.54 2.84
C GLY A 352 -15.99 5.18 1.50
N THR A 353 -16.65 4.84 0.40
CA THR A 353 -16.28 5.30 -0.96
C THR A 353 -16.22 6.83 -1.08
N ARG A 354 -17.21 7.56 -0.55
CA ARG A 354 -17.24 9.02 -0.59
C ARG A 354 -16.16 9.64 0.28
N SER A 355 -15.97 9.08 1.47
CA SER A 355 -14.89 9.53 2.39
C SER A 355 -13.52 9.29 1.79
N CYS A 356 -13.32 8.17 1.10
CA CYS A 356 -12.07 7.85 0.40
C CYS A 356 -11.75 8.90 -0.67
N PHE A 357 -12.74 9.27 -1.48
CA PHE A 357 -12.58 10.29 -2.50
C PHE A 357 -12.28 11.68 -1.90
N ASP A 358 -12.99 12.06 -0.82
CA ASP A 358 -12.79 13.33 -0.12
C ASP A 358 -11.38 13.42 0.49
N ILE A 359 -10.92 12.40 1.22
CA ILE A 359 -9.57 12.37 1.80
C ILE A 359 -8.49 12.41 0.71
N GLY A 360 -8.70 11.70 -0.41
CA GLY A 360 -7.81 11.78 -1.57
C GLY A 360 -7.76 13.17 -2.20
N SER A 361 -8.94 13.81 -2.34
CA SER A 361 -9.07 15.17 -2.88
C SER A 361 -8.34 16.22 -2.02
N ARG A 362 -8.38 16.11 -0.69
CA ARG A 362 -7.65 17.00 0.24
C ARG A 362 -6.14 16.89 0.06
N GLN A 363 -5.61 15.67 -0.08
CA GLN A 363 -4.19 15.46 -0.37
C GLN A 363 -3.79 16.02 -1.73
N MET A 364 -4.62 15.78 -2.76
CA MET A 364 -4.40 16.32 -4.10
C MET A 364 -4.41 17.86 -4.11
N ALA A 365 -5.36 18.48 -3.40
CA ALA A 365 -5.46 19.93 -3.32
C ALA A 365 -4.19 20.55 -2.75
N ALA A 366 -3.67 20.05 -1.63
CA ALA A 366 -2.42 20.53 -1.03
C ALA A 366 -1.21 20.36 -2.00
N ALA A 367 -1.13 19.23 -2.71
CA ALA A 367 -0.08 19.00 -3.69
C ALA A 367 -0.18 19.94 -4.90
N ARG A 368 -1.41 20.19 -5.40
CA ARG A 368 -1.67 21.17 -6.48
C ARG A 368 -1.29 22.58 -6.05
N ASP A 369 -1.69 22.99 -4.84
CA ASP A 369 -1.43 24.33 -4.34
C ASP A 369 0.08 24.59 -4.22
N LEU A 370 0.87 23.58 -3.83
CA LEU A 370 2.32 23.63 -3.90
C LEU A 370 2.86 23.71 -5.33
N LEU A 371 2.30 22.91 -6.26
CA LEU A 371 2.74 22.91 -7.67
C LEU A 371 2.49 24.24 -8.37
N ASP A 372 1.38 24.90 -8.06
CA ASP A 372 0.95 26.15 -8.68
C ASP A 372 1.54 27.39 -7.95
N SER A 373 2.20 27.21 -6.80
CA SER A 373 2.83 28.26 -6.03
C SER A 373 4.32 28.45 -6.34
N ASP A 374 4.85 29.63 -6.01
CA ASP A 374 6.30 29.90 -6.04
C ASP A 374 7.01 29.53 -4.72
N SER A 375 6.32 28.81 -3.82
CA SER A 375 6.84 28.47 -2.48
C SER A 375 7.85 27.31 -2.47
N LEU A 376 7.95 26.56 -3.55
CA LEU A 376 8.87 25.43 -3.67
C LEU A 376 10.32 25.93 -3.87
N GLU A 377 11.18 25.63 -2.90
CA GLU A 377 12.60 25.99 -2.94
C GLU A 377 13.40 25.02 -3.83
N ARG A 378 14.22 25.54 -4.73
CA ARG A 378 15.12 24.72 -5.55
C ARG A 378 16.20 24.08 -4.68
N ILE A 379 16.37 22.77 -4.81
CA ILE A 379 17.55 22.07 -4.29
C ILE A 379 18.69 22.29 -5.29
N PRO A 380 19.79 22.97 -4.89
CA PRO A 380 20.93 23.17 -5.79
C PRO A 380 21.62 21.84 -6.11
N ALA A 381 22.41 21.79 -7.15
CA ALA A 381 23.26 20.64 -7.49
C ALA A 381 24.04 20.19 -6.26
N SER A 382 23.81 18.98 -5.81
CA SER A 382 24.28 18.50 -4.52
C SER A 382 24.42 16.97 -4.48
N THR A 383 24.86 16.48 -3.34
CA THR A 383 25.05 15.06 -3.11
C THR A 383 23.76 14.27 -3.25
N VAL A 384 23.83 13.21 -4.05
CA VAL A 384 22.86 12.10 -4.06
C VAL A 384 23.59 10.91 -3.47
N SER A 385 23.19 10.47 -2.29
CA SER A 385 23.84 9.38 -1.57
C SER A 385 22.80 8.47 -0.90
N PHE A 386 23.26 7.28 -0.56
CA PHE A 386 22.42 6.23 -0.02
C PHE A 386 23.21 5.32 0.90
N PHE A 387 22.49 4.68 1.80
CA PHE A 387 23.01 3.63 2.66
C PHE A 387 21.95 2.54 2.80
N HIS A 388 22.40 1.27 2.80
CA HIS A 388 21.55 0.12 3.13
C HIS A 388 22.37 -0.98 3.80
N THR A 389 21.77 -1.58 4.83
CA THR A 389 22.25 -2.84 5.44
C THR A 389 21.06 -3.63 5.97
N TYR A 390 21.31 -4.89 6.31
CA TYR A 390 20.37 -5.68 7.08
C TYR A 390 20.78 -5.73 8.56
N ALA A 391 19.80 -5.67 9.45
CA ALA A 391 19.99 -5.82 10.89
C ALA A 391 19.10 -6.94 11.45
N ASN A 392 19.67 -7.80 12.29
CA ASN A 392 18.91 -8.78 13.04
C ASN A 392 18.43 -8.15 14.37
N LEU A 393 17.13 -7.90 14.48
CA LEU A 393 16.53 -7.28 15.66
C LEU A 393 16.04 -8.30 16.70
N SER A 394 16.24 -9.59 16.53
CA SER A 394 15.83 -10.58 17.53
C SER A 394 16.62 -10.49 18.85
N SER A 395 17.81 -9.89 18.84
CA SER A 395 18.70 -9.79 20.01
C SER A 395 19.73 -8.65 19.88
N PHE A 396 19.39 -7.59 19.18
CA PHE A 396 20.28 -6.45 18.96
C PHE A 396 20.53 -5.70 20.27
N THR A 397 21.81 -5.54 20.65
CA THR A 397 22.23 -4.84 21.88
C THR A 397 22.93 -3.54 21.48
N PHE A 398 22.51 -2.42 22.10
CA PHE A 398 22.99 -1.09 21.77
C PHE A 398 22.90 -0.13 22.95
N THR A 399 23.61 1.00 22.86
CA THR A 399 23.46 2.11 23.80
C THR A 399 22.31 2.99 23.34
N SER A 400 21.40 3.38 24.26
CA SER A 400 20.29 4.25 23.93
C SER A 400 20.76 5.56 23.28
N PRO A 401 20.24 5.93 22.11
CA PRO A 401 20.58 7.20 21.47
C PRO A 401 20.04 8.41 22.26
N PHE A 402 19.07 8.21 23.14
CA PHE A 402 18.46 9.26 23.98
C PHE A 402 19.06 9.33 25.39
N ASN A 403 19.76 8.27 25.84
CA ASN A 403 20.40 8.21 27.17
C ASN A 403 21.60 7.25 27.14
N GLN A 404 22.79 7.81 26.96
CA GLN A 404 24.04 7.05 26.83
C GLN A 404 24.39 6.18 28.04
N SER A 405 23.73 6.33 29.19
CA SER A 405 23.93 5.46 30.34
C SER A 405 23.10 4.15 30.29
N ARG A 406 22.15 4.03 29.36
CA ARG A 406 21.28 2.86 29.20
C ARG A 406 21.81 1.93 28.12
N GLN A 407 22.15 0.70 28.51
CA GLN A 407 22.36 -0.41 27.58
C GLN A 407 21.02 -1.09 27.34
N LEU A 408 20.62 -1.24 26.11
CA LEU A 408 19.32 -1.74 25.69
C LEU A 408 19.47 -2.99 24.80
N LYS A 409 18.43 -3.80 24.74
CA LYS A 409 18.36 -4.99 23.90
C LYS A 409 16.98 -5.10 23.28
N THR A 410 16.91 -5.51 22.02
CA THR A 410 15.67 -5.92 21.36
C THR A 410 15.38 -7.40 21.62
N CYS A 411 14.18 -7.84 21.27
CA CYS A 411 13.65 -9.19 21.51
C CYS A 411 13.29 -9.89 20.21
N PRO A 412 13.25 -11.24 20.15
CA PRO A 412 12.63 -11.94 19.05
C PRO A 412 11.20 -11.43 18.82
N ALA A 413 10.77 -11.42 17.56
CA ALA A 413 9.48 -10.83 17.17
C ALA A 413 8.30 -11.50 17.88
N ALA A 414 7.41 -10.70 18.48
CA ALA A 414 6.20 -11.19 19.10
C ALA A 414 5.04 -10.20 18.96
N LEU A 415 3.82 -10.73 18.85
CA LEU A 415 2.57 -9.97 18.81
C LEU A 415 1.78 -10.15 20.08
N GLY A 416 1.24 -9.06 20.62
CA GLY A 416 0.41 -9.05 21.83
C GLY A 416 -1.08 -9.22 21.54
N TYR A 417 -1.89 -9.37 22.62
CA TYR A 417 -3.35 -9.49 22.48
C TYR A 417 -4.00 -8.24 21.84
N GLY A 418 -3.46 -7.04 22.07
CA GLY A 418 -3.93 -5.81 21.47
C GLY A 418 -3.88 -5.82 19.94
N PHE A 419 -2.92 -6.55 19.33
CA PHE A 419 -2.87 -6.76 17.88
C PHE A 419 -4.14 -7.48 17.38
N ALA A 420 -4.54 -8.57 18.03
CA ALA A 420 -5.75 -9.31 17.64
C ALA A 420 -7.05 -8.56 17.98
N GLY A 421 -7.00 -7.61 18.92
CA GLY A 421 -8.10 -6.69 19.21
C GLY A 421 -8.40 -5.72 18.07
N GLY A 422 -7.45 -5.49 17.18
CA GLY A 422 -7.59 -4.57 16.04
C GLY A 422 -7.67 -3.10 16.46
N THR A 423 -8.07 -2.26 15.50
CA THR A 423 -8.22 -0.81 15.68
C THR A 423 -9.65 -0.35 15.41
N THR A 424 -9.92 0.93 15.61
CA THR A 424 -11.19 1.55 15.21
C THR A 424 -11.39 1.58 13.69
N ASP A 425 -10.31 1.50 12.90
CA ASP A 425 -10.38 1.45 11.44
C ASP A 425 -10.64 0.03 10.91
N GLY A 426 -10.23 -0.98 11.68
CA GLY A 426 -10.41 -2.40 11.39
C GLY A 426 -10.48 -3.17 12.70
N PRO A 427 -11.68 -3.33 13.30
CA PRO A 427 -11.84 -4.07 14.55
C PRO A 427 -11.42 -5.53 14.37
N GLY A 428 -10.78 -6.06 15.43
CA GLY A 428 -10.27 -7.42 15.43
C GLY A 428 -11.36 -8.48 15.44
N ALA A 429 -10.96 -9.70 15.14
CA ALA A 429 -11.81 -10.89 15.26
C ALA A 429 -11.83 -11.41 16.70
N PHE A 430 -12.83 -12.23 17.02
CA PHE A 430 -13.04 -12.84 18.32
C PHE A 430 -13.30 -11.81 19.44
N ASP A 431 -13.08 -12.20 20.69
CA ASP A 431 -13.32 -11.34 21.86
C ASP A 431 -12.02 -10.71 22.42
N PHE A 432 -11.02 -10.49 21.56
CA PHE A 432 -9.80 -9.81 21.94
C PHE A 432 -10.03 -8.32 22.14
N SER A 433 -9.35 -7.75 23.12
CA SER A 433 -9.36 -6.32 23.40
C SER A 433 -7.94 -5.78 23.56
N GLN A 434 -7.78 -4.48 23.36
CA GLN A 434 -6.49 -3.81 23.54
C GLN A 434 -6.18 -3.64 25.04
N GLY A 435 -4.90 -3.70 25.42
CA GLY A 435 -4.39 -3.41 26.76
C GLY A 435 -3.45 -4.47 27.32
N THR A 436 -2.99 -4.22 28.57
CA THR A 436 -2.02 -5.06 29.29
C THR A 436 -2.65 -6.14 30.17
N ASN A 437 -3.96 -6.30 30.13
CA ASN A 437 -4.68 -7.20 31.04
C ASN A 437 -4.40 -8.68 30.73
N ASP A 438 -3.22 -9.12 31.13
CA ASP A 438 -2.79 -10.52 31.17
C ASP A 438 -3.25 -11.15 32.54
N THR A 439 -4.53 -11.06 32.82
CA THR A 439 -5.10 -11.87 33.91
C THR A 439 -5.65 -13.14 33.28
N ASP A 440 -5.43 -14.29 33.95
CA ASP A 440 -6.04 -15.58 33.59
C ASP A 440 -7.57 -15.50 33.42
N ASP A 441 -8.15 -14.38 33.72
CA ASP A 441 -9.57 -14.06 33.71
C ASP A 441 -10.01 -13.29 32.43
N SER A 442 -9.11 -12.95 31.47
CA SER A 442 -9.53 -12.26 30.25
C SER A 442 -10.47 -13.15 29.44
N PRO A 443 -11.55 -12.60 28.82
CA PRO A 443 -12.50 -13.39 28.00
C PRO A 443 -11.81 -14.15 26.86
N SER A 444 -10.75 -13.61 26.29
CA SER A 444 -9.96 -14.21 25.22
C SER A 444 -9.20 -15.45 25.68
N LEU A 445 -8.67 -15.47 26.90
CA LEU A 445 -7.99 -16.64 27.48
C LEU A 445 -8.96 -17.76 27.88
N ARG A 446 -10.23 -17.44 28.09
CA ARG A 446 -11.29 -18.43 28.39
C ARG A 446 -11.81 -19.16 27.15
N ASN A 447 -11.51 -18.67 25.95
CA ASN A 447 -11.97 -19.28 24.70
C ASN A 447 -11.25 -20.63 24.48
N PRO A 448 -11.96 -21.80 24.59
CA PRO A 448 -11.33 -23.09 24.45
C PRO A 448 -10.77 -23.34 23.07
N LEU A 449 -11.30 -22.69 22.02
CA LEU A 449 -10.81 -22.78 20.65
C LEU A 449 -9.44 -22.11 20.51
N TRP A 450 -9.23 -20.98 21.19
CA TRP A 450 -7.94 -20.30 21.20
C TRP A 450 -6.88 -21.11 21.94
N LYS A 451 -7.23 -21.78 23.05
CA LYS A 451 -6.30 -22.69 23.74
C LYS A 451 -5.81 -23.82 22.84
N VAL A 452 -6.67 -24.35 21.97
CA VAL A 452 -6.28 -25.35 20.99
C VAL A 452 -5.40 -24.74 19.89
N ALA A 453 -5.76 -23.58 19.32
CA ALA A 453 -4.96 -22.89 18.31
C ALA A 453 -3.56 -22.52 18.81
N ARG A 454 -3.47 -22.03 20.07
CA ARG A 454 -2.20 -21.71 20.74
C ARG A 454 -1.29 -22.95 20.88
N GLY A 455 -1.83 -24.15 21.04
CA GLY A 455 -1.06 -25.39 21.09
C GLY A 455 -0.33 -25.78 19.78
N PHE A 456 -0.66 -25.14 18.66
CA PHE A 456 0.01 -25.30 17.36
C PHE A 456 1.04 -24.19 17.07
N ILE A 457 1.07 -23.13 17.89
CA ILE A 457 2.00 -22.00 17.76
C ILE A 457 3.10 -22.20 18.77
N HIS A 458 4.33 -21.75 18.46
CA HIS A 458 5.44 -21.83 19.40
C HIS A 458 5.08 -21.19 20.74
N GLU A 459 5.29 -21.91 21.85
CA GLU A 459 5.04 -21.38 23.21
C GLU A 459 6.23 -20.47 23.58
N PRO A 460 5.99 -19.19 23.92
CA PRO A 460 7.08 -18.30 24.27
C PRO A 460 7.82 -18.76 25.53
N THR A 461 9.14 -18.68 25.51
CA THR A 461 10.01 -18.97 26.66
C THR A 461 9.85 -17.92 27.76
N ASP A 462 10.27 -18.22 28.99
CA ASP A 462 10.27 -17.24 30.08
C ASP A 462 11.21 -16.05 29.77
N GLU A 463 12.31 -16.28 29.03
CA GLU A 463 13.21 -15.23 28.56
C GLU A 463 12.51 -14.31 27.56
N GLN A 464 11.77 -14.87 26.61
CA GLN A 464 10.97 -14.12 25.63
C GLN A 464 9.89 -13.30 26.33
N ARG A 465 9.15 -13.90 27.26
CA ARG A 465 8.14 -13.19 28.07
C ARG A 465 8.75 -12.04 28.88
N ALA A 466 9.93 -12.26 29.48
CA ALA A 466 10.63 -11.22 30.25
C ALA A 466 11.12 -10.08 29.33
N CYS A 467 11.64 -10.41 28.15
CA CYS A 467 12.13 -9.45 27.17
C CYS A 467 11.00 -8.56 26.62
N GLN A 468 9.84 -9.14 26.30
CA GLN A 468 8.71 -8.44 25.68
C GLN A 468 7.82 -7.68 26.71
N ARG A 469 8.15 -7.69 28.01
CA ARG A 469 7.33 -6.97 29.01
C ARG A 469 7.15 -5.50 28.68
N PRO A 470 5.96 -4.91 28.93
CA PRO A 470 4.75 -5.50 29.54
C PRO A 470 3.80 -6.20 28.54
N LYS A 471 4.26 -6.52 27.32
CA LYS A 471 3.43 -7.18 26.29
C LYS A 471 3.02 -8.59 26.74
N PRO A 472 1.72 -8.89 26.87
CA PRO A 472 1.24 -10.26 26.94
C PRO A 472 1.32 -10.88 25.55
N ILE A 473 2.21 -11.86 25.37
CA ILE A 473 2.46 -12.47 24.07
C ILE A 473 1.28 -13.34 23.66
N LEU A 474 0.66 -13.00 22.53
CA LEU A 474 -0.35 -13.81 21.87
C LEU A 474 0.28 -14.79 20.87
N LEU A 475 1.21 -14.29 20.04
CA LEU A 475 1.89 -15.02 19.00
C LEU A 475 3.41 -14.79 19.10
N ASP A 476 4.14 -15.87 19.38
CA ASP A 476 5.60 -15.89 19.39
C ASP A 476 6.09 -16.21 17.95
N VAL A 477 6.07 -15.18 17.11
CA VAL A 477 6.32 -15.32 15.66
C VAL A 477 7.79 -15.22 15.27
N GLY A 478 8.64 -14.75 16.18
CA GLY A 478 10.06 -14.59 15.93
C GLY A 478 10.88 -15.87 16.17
N GLU A 479 10.37 -16.76 17.04
CA GLU A 479 10.96 -18.08 17.30
C GLU A 479 10.25 -19.19 16.49
N ALA A 480 9.16 -18.87 15.76
CA ALA A 480 8.43 -19.78 14.90
C ALA A 480 9.03 -19.77 13.48
N ASP A 481 9.63 -20.89 13.08
CA ASP A 481 10.32 -21.07 11.79
C ASP A 481 9.82 -22.25 10.93
N HIS A 482 8.80 -22.96 11.38
CA HIS A 482 8.21 -24.08 10.68
C HIS A 482 6.82 -23.75 10.13
N PRO A 483 6.52 -24.10 8.85
CA PRO A 483 7.39 -24.71 7.84
C PRO A 483 8.45 -23.75 7.28
N TYR A 484 8.33 -22.46 7.51
CA TYR A 484 9.31 -21.40 7.24
C TYR A 484 9.02 -20.22 8.16
N ALA A 485 9.89 -19.21 8.18
CA ALA A 485 9.79 -18.07 9.10
C ALA A 485 8.42 -17.37 9.07
N TRP A 486 7.83 -17.14 10.26
CA TRP A 486 6.51 -16.55 10.41
C TRP A 486 6.52 -15.03 10.31
N SER A 487 7.59 -14.40 10.75
CA SER A 487 7.75 -12.95 10.80
C SER A 487 9.22 -12.56 10.59
N PRO A 488 9.53 -11.33 10.13
CA PRO A 488 10.93 -10.91 10.00
C PRO A 488 11.58 -10.71 11.37
N ASN A 489 12.76 -11.30 11.59
CA ASN A 489 13.73 -10.88 12.60
C ASN A 489 14.85 -10.03 11.99
N ILE A 490 15.07 -10.18 10.69
CA ILE A 490 16.05 -9.44 9.91
C ILE A 490 15.33 -8.41 9.07
N VAL A 491 15.70 -7.15 9.23
CA VAL A 491 15.06 -6.00 8.60
C VAL A 491 16.03 -5.16 7.79
N ASP A 492 15.51 -4.43 6.81
CA ASP A 492 16.24 -3.42 6.08
C ASP A 492 16.47 -2.17 6.93
N ILE A 493 17.68 -1.63 6.95
CA ILE A 493 18.02 -0.31 7.44
C ILE A 493 18.52 0.48 6.25
N GLN A 494 17.76 1.47 5.80
CA GLN A 494 18.06 2.24 4.60
C GLN A 494 17.81 3.73 4.79
N LEU A 495 18.77 4.53 4.33
CA LEU A 495 18.69 5.98 4.26
C LEU A 495 19.00 6.43 2.84
N LEU A 496 18.27 7.42 2.34
CA LEU A 496 18.53 8.09 1.07
C LEU A 496 18.70 9.59 1.32
N ARG A 497 19.61 10.23 0.57
CA ARG A 497 19.84 11.68 0.67
C ARG A 497 19.86 12.34 -0.71
N VAL A 498 19.20 13.49 -0.79
CA VAL A 498 19.23 14.38 -1.95
C VAL A 498 19.42 15.82 -1.43
N GLY A 499 20.66 16.29 -1.42
CA GLY A 499 20.99 17.58 -0.83
C GLY A 499 20.61 17.69 0.66
N PRO A 500 19.69 18.61 1.03
CA PRO A 500 19.22 18.76 2.41
C PRO A 500 18.14 17.74 2.80
N LEU A 501 17.53 17.05 1.84
CA LEU A 501 16.49 16.06 2.08
C LEU A 501 17.11 14.71 2.46
N ILE A 502 16.70 14.17 3.60
CA ILE A 502 17.04 12.81 4.07
C ILE A 502 15.76 12.01 4.21
N ILE A 503 15.71 10.85 3.57
CA ILE A 503 14.58 9.94 3.61
C ILE A 503 14.95 8.73 4.45
N ILE A 504 14.27 8.55 5.57
CA ILE A 504 14.30 7.32 6.37
C ILE A 504 13.37 6.33 5.68
N VAL A 505 13.91 5.24 5.12
CA VAL A 505 13.11 4.17 4.53
C VAL A 505 12.70 3.21 5.66
N SER A 506 11.51 3.43 6.21
CA SER A 506 11.01 2.75 7.40
C SER A 506 10.46 1.37 7.08
N PRO A 507 11.00 0.28 7.70
CA PRO A 507 10.47 -1.06 7.47
C PRO A 507 9.16 -1.34 8.22
N GLY A 508 8.63 -0.37 8.99
CA GLY A 508 7.41 -0.50 9.77
C GLY A 508 6.64 0.81 9.85
N GLU A 509 5.48 0.73 10.48
CA GLU A 509 4.53 1.81 10.68
C GLU A 509 4.87 2.54 11.99
N ALA A 510 5.70 3.59 11.92
CA ALA A 510 5.99 4.43 13.07
C ALA A 510 4.74 5.20 13.51
N THR A 511 4.45 5.22 14.81
CA THR A 511 3.42 6.11 15.37
C THR A 511 3.82 7.56 15.18
N THR A 512 2.90 8.48 15.35
CA THR A 512 3.14 9.92 15.22
C THR A 512 4.33 10.35 16.07
N MET A 513 4.35 9.98 17.37
CA MET A 513 5.44 10.41 18.25
C MET A 513 6.74 9.67 17.97
N ALA A 514 6.68 8.38 17.63
CA ALA A 514 7.85 7.61 17.23
C ALA A 514 8.52 8.21 15.98
N GLY A 515 7.76 8.56 14.97
CA GLY A 515 8.26 9.21 13.77
C GLY A 515 8.87 10.60 14.03
N ARG A 516 8.25 11.38 14.91
CA ARG A 516 8.78 12.69 15.34
C ARG A 516 10.13 12.54 16.04
N ARG A 517 10.26 11.62 17.00
CA ARG A 517 11.52 11.33 17.70
C ARG A 517 12.61 10.91 16.73
N TRP A 518 12.29 10.01 15.80
CA TRP A 518 13.25 9.48 14.82
C TRP A 518 13.76 10.58 13.88
N ARG A 519 12.84 11.36 13.27
CA ARG A 519 13.20 12.49 12.38
C ARG A 519 13.99 13.56 13.11
N ASN A 520 13.61 13.92 14.35
CA ASN A 520 14.30 14.95 15.13
C ASN A 520 15.73 14.50 15.48
N ALA A 521 15.93 13.25 15.91
CA ALA A 521 17.25 12.72 16.23
C ALA A 521 18.17 12.73 15.01
N LEU A 522 17.65 12.24 13.86
CA LEU A 522 18.43 12.19 12.62
C LEU A 522 18.72 13.60 12.06
N GLY A 523 17.75 14.52 12.14
CA GLY A 523 17.91 15.91 11.73
C GLY A 523 18.99 16.64 12.54
N ALA A 524 18.97 16.50 13.87
CA ALA A 524 20.00 17.06 14.73
C ALA A 524 21.40 16.49 14.45
N ALA A 525 21.50 15.17 14.22
CA ALA A 525 22.76 14.54 13.84
C ALA A 525 23.24 14.97 12.45
N ALA A 526 22.35 15.13 11.48
CA ALA A 526 22.69 15.55 10.13
C ALA A 526 23.32 16.95 10.07
N GLN A 527 22.92 17.87 10.96
CA GLN A 527 23.55 19.18 11.09
C GLN A 527 25.03 19.07 11.47
N SER A 528 25.36 18.20 12.42
CA SER A 528 26.71 18.06 12.94
C SER A 528 27.59 17.11 12.11
N VAL A 529 27.03 16.01 11.61
CA VAL A 529 27.76 14.94 10.92
C VAL A 529 27.89 15.21 9.42
N LEU A 530 26.79 15.65 8.78
CA LEU A 530 26.74 15.90 7.34
C LEU A 530 26.89 17.38 6.96
N HIS A 531 27.04 18.25 7.97
CA HIS A 531 27.16 19.71 7.80
C HIS A 531 26.02 20.34 6.97
N ILE A 532 24.79 19.81 7.14
CA ILE A 532 23.59 20.34 6.49
C ILE A 532 22.98 21.40 7.41
N ASP A 533 22.93 22.65 6.96
CA ASP A 533 22.43 23.78 7.78
C ASP A 533 20.95 23.56 8.20
N LYS A 534 20.09 23.18 7.27
CA LYS A 534 18.65 22.93 7.50
C LYS A 534 18.23 21.58 6.91
N PRO A 535 18.54 20.47 7.57
CA PRO A 535 18.12 19.15 7.07
C PRO A 535 16.60 19.00 7.13
N ILE A 536 16.01 18.51 6.07
CA ILE A 536 14.61 18.11 6.00
C ILE A 536 14.59 16.58 6.03
N VAL A 537 14.07 16.03 7.11
CA VAL A 537 13.99 14.57 7.30
C VAL A 537 12.57 14.11 7.14
N VAL A 538 12.32 13.22 6.21
CA VAL A 538 11.04 12.54 6.01
C VAL A 538 11.17 11.06 6.33
N LEU A 539 10.06 10.45 6.73
CA LEU A 539 9.94 9.02 6.92
C LEU A 539 9.09 8.47 5.78
N GLY A 540 9.61 7.50 5.05
CA GLY A 540 8.93 6.84 3.93
C GLY A 540 8.74 5.36 4.25
N GLY A 541 7.47 4.93 4.41
CA GLY A 541 7.15 3.54 4.75
C GLY A 541 5.65 3.35 5.00
N PRO A 542 5.20 2.08 5.20
CA PRO A 542 6.03 0.88 5.39
C PRO A 542 6.71 0.43 4.10
N ALA A 543 8.00 0.13 4.22
CA ALA A 543 8.91 -0.07 3.10
C ALA A 543 9.76 -1.35 3.22
N ASN A 544 10.29 -1.81 2.13
CA ASN A 544 11.24 -2.93 2.01
C ASN A 544 10.78 -4.19 2.76
N THR A 545 11.30 -4.44 3.98
CA THR A 545 10.75 -5.45 4.89
C THR A 545 9.54 -4.88 5.63
N TYR A 546 8.41 -5.54 5.60
CA TYR A 546 7.28 -5.14 6.44
C TYR A 546 7.41 -5.76 7.85
N ALA A 547 7.70 -4.93 8.84
CA ALA A 547 7.95 -5.31 10.24
C ALA A 547 6.90 -4.73 11.21
N HIS A 548 5.64 -4.68 10.82
CA HIS A 548 4.52 -4.17 11.60
C HIS A 548 4.78 -2.75 12.15
N TYR A 549 4.58 -2.52 13.48
CA TYR A 549 4.57 -1.17 14.06
C TYR A 549 5.86 -0.81 14.77
N ILE A 550 6.07 0.50 14.92
CA ILE A 550 7.16 1.10 15.70
C ILE A 550 6.55 2.14 16.61
N ALA A 551 6.30 1.77 17.87
CA ALA A 551 5.77 2.62 18.91
C ALA A 551 6.89 3.18 19.81
N THR A 552 6.63 4.26 20.56
CA THR A 552 7.51 4.72 21.63
C THR A 552 7.49 3.75 22.82
N GLU A 553 8.49 3.83 23.72
CA GLU A 553 8.52 3.01 24.95
C GLU A 553 7.25 3.24 25.80
N GLU A 554 6.75 4.48 25.86
CA GLU A 554 5.56 4.85 26.60
C GLU A 554 4.26 4.29 25.98
N GLU A 555 4.13 4.37 24.66
CA GLU A 555 3.00 3.79 23.91
C GLU A 555 3.01 2.25 23.99
N TYR A 556 4.22 1.65 23.90
CA TYR A 556 4.40 0.22 24.11
C TYR A 556 3.95 -0.20 25.52
N GLY A 557 4.19 0.64 26.52
CA GLY A 557 3.85 0.38 27.91
C GLY A 557 2.37 0.10 28.16
N VAL A 558 1.46 0.63 27.35
CA VAL A 558 0.00 0.47 27.52
C VAL A 558 -0.63 -0.56 26.56
N GLN A 559 0.16 -1.15 25.68
CA GLN A 559 -0.23 -2.28 24.83
C GLN A 559 -1.55 -2.09 24.07
N ARG A 560 -1.78 -0.86 23.55
CA ARG A 560 -2.80 -0.67 22.52
C ARG A 560 -2.34 -1.34 21.22
N TYR A 561 -3.12 -1.26 20.17
CA TYR A 561 -2.87 -1.98 18.94
C TYR A 561 -1.42 -1.81 18.44
N GLU A 562 -0.95 -0.57 18.34
CA GLU A 562 0.39 -0.25 17.81
C GLU A 562 1.50 -0.79 18.72
N GLY A 563 1.39 -0.65 20.04
CA GLY A 563 2.34 -1.22 21.00
C GLY A 563 2.34 -2.75 21.01
N ALA A 564 1.16 -3.38 20.92
CA ALA A 564 1.03 -4.83 20.83
C ALA A 564 1.58 -5.39 19.50
N SER A 565 1.57 -4.58 18.46
CA SER A 565 2.08 -4.90 17.12
C SER A 565 3.55 -4.50 16.89
N THR A 566 4.19 -3.82 17.85
CA THR A 566 5.63 -3.50 17.82
C THR A 566 6.43 -4.74 18.15
N LEU A 567 7.09 -5.34 17.13
CA LEU A 567 7.59 -6.71 17.17
C LEU A 567 8.70 -6.95 18.19
N TYR A 568 9.69 -6.06 18.24
CA TYR A 568 10.99 -6.34 18.89
C TYR A 568 11.09 -5.78 20.31
N GLY A 569 9.97 -5.61 21.01
CA GLY A 569 9.92 -5.14 22.39
C GLY A 569 9.89 -3.62 22.54
N ALA A 570 9.96 -3.15 23.78
CA ALA A 570 9.80 -1.75 24.15
C ALA A 570 10.83 -0.80 23.49
N HIS A 571 12.01 -1.31 23.15
CA HIS A 571 13.13 -0.52 22.64
C HIS A 571 13.29 -0.58 21.11
N THR A 572 12.24 -1.00 20.39
CA THR A 572 12.24 -1.10 18.93
C THR A 572 12.56 0.24 18.25
N LEU A 573 11.92 1.34 18.67
CA LEU A 573 12.20 2.67 18.13
C LEU A 573 13.66 3.09 18.37
N GLU A 574 14.14 2.91 19.61
CA GLU A 574 15.51 3.29 19.95
C GLU A 574 16.57 2.50 19.16
N ALA A 575 16.30 1.22 18.86
CA ALA A 575 17.15 0.41 18.00
C ALA A 575 17.22 0.95 16.57
N TYR A 576 16.09 1.30 15.96
CA TYR A 576 16.06 1.91 14.63
C TYR A 576 16.74 3.28 14.60
N VAL A 577 16.53 4.12 15.61
CA VAL A 577 17.21 5.41 15.74
C VAL A 577 18.71 5.21 15.86
N ASN A 578 19.19 4.31 16.74
CA ASN A 578 20.58 3.99 16.91
C ASN A 578 21.20 3.53 15.58
N LEU A 579 20.60 2.53 14.91
CA LEU A 579 21.10 2.00 13.65
C LEU A 579 21.21 3.07 12.55
N THR A 580 20.22 3.98 12.47
CA THR A 580 20.25 5.05 11.46
C THR A 580 21.26 6.14 11.80
N LEU A 581 21.48 6.46 13.07
CA LEU A 581 22.50 7.41 13.52
C LEU A 581 23.90 6.88 13.30
N ASP A 582 24.15 5.61 13.64
CA ASP A 582 25.47 4.96 13.47
C ASP A 582 25.90 4.91 11.99
N HIS A 583 24.92 4.86 11.07
CA HIS A 583 25.18 4.77 9.64
C HIS A 583 24.96 6.11 8.89
N LEU A 584 24.58 7.18 9.58
CA LEU A 584 24.39 8.50 8.97
C LEU A 584 25.66 9.03 8.27
N PRO A 585 26.90 8.82 8.79
CA PRO A 585 28.13 9.28 8.11
C PRO A 585 28.28 8.79 6.67
N TYR A 586 27.73 7.61 6.33
CA TYR A 586 27.79 7.07 4.95
C TYR A 586 27.00 7.90 3.93
N LEU A 587 26.16 8.84 4.38
CA LEU A 587 25.51 9.80 3.51
C LEU A 587 26.35 11.07 3.25
N GLY A 588 27.61 11.11 3.67
CA GLY A 588 28.60 12.16 3.39
C GLY A 588 28.95 12.29 1.91
N SER A 589 29.98 13.06 1.59
CA SER A 589 30.43 13.24 0.20
C SER A 589 31.00 11.95 -0.40
N PRO A 590 30.86 11.73 -1.73
CA PRO A 590 31.41 10.55 -2.42
C PRO A 590 32.91 10.32 -2.23
N ASP A 591 33.69 11.38 -2.01
CA ASP A 591 35.12 11.28 -1.71
C ASP A 591 35.40 10.65 -0.33
N GLU A 592 34.43 10.73 0.59
CA GLU A 592 34.45 10.09 1.90
C GLU A 592 33.85 8.68 1.88
N THR A 593 33.03 8.37 0.85
CA THR A 593 32.31 7.08 0.68
C THR A 593 33.01 6.11 -0.25
N SER A 594 34.30 6.31 -0.58
CA SER A 594 35.12 5.32 -1.31
C SER A 594 35.21 3.94 -0.61
N ASP A 595 34.66 3.83 0.59
CA ASP A 595 34.51 2.63 1.38
C ASP A 595 33.14 1.91 1.27
N LEU A 596 32.34 2.18 0.22
CA LEU A 596 31.05 1.45 -0.01
C LEU A 596 31.25 -0.08 -0.07
N ASP A 597 32.44 -0.54 -0.50
CA ASP A 597 32.82 -1.95 -0.45
C ASP A 597 33.05 -2.47 0.99
N ARG A 598 33.09 -1.59 1.99
CA ARG A 598 33.26 -1.91 3.41
C ARG A 598 31.95 -1.80 4.21
N LEU A 599 30.82 -1.49 3.58
CA LEU A 599 29.54 -1.48 4.29
C LEU A 599 29.23 -2.86 4.85
N PRO A 600 28.87 -2.97 6.14
CA PRO A 600 28.46 -4.23 6.69
C PRO A 600 27.17 -4.66 5.96
N ALA A 601 27.24 -5.74 5.21
CA ALA A 601 26.08 -6.26 4.45
C ALA A 601 24.95 -6.74 5.38
N GLY A 602 25.29 -7.03 6.64
CA GLY A 602 24.37 -7.64 7.59
C GLY A 602 23.96 -9.07 7.20
N PRO A 603 23.13 -9.73 8.02
CA PRO A 603 22.59 -11.05 7.70
C PRO A 603 21.49 -10.93 6.66
N SER A 604 21.52 -11.74 5.60
CA SER A 604 20.43 -11.72 4.60
C SER A 604 19.13 -12.32 5.17
N PRO A 605 17.97 -11.72 4.90
CA PRO A 605 16.69 -12.31 5.29
C PRO A 605 16.38 -13.57 4.47
N PRO A 606 15.59 -14.51 5.01
CA PRO A 606 15.13 -15.68 4.24
C PRO A 606 14.12 -15.25 3.16
N ILE A 607 14.21 -15.86 1.98
CA ILE A 607 13.25 -15.67 0.88
C ILE A 607 12.40 -16.94 0.75
N ASN A 608 11.12 -16.82 1.07
CA ASN A 608 10.22 -17.96 1.22
C ASN A 608 9.33 -18.24 -0.01
N VAL A 609 9.46 -17.48 -1.10
CA VAL A 609 8.60 -17.58 -2.30
C VAL A 609 8.47 -19.03 -2.81
N ASN A 610 9.60 -19.75 -2.89
CA ASN A 610 9.63 -21.12 -3.39
C ASN A 610 9.13 -22.16 -2.36
N ALA A 611 9.14 -21.82 -1.07
CA ALA A 611 8.64 -22.66 0.02
C ALA A 611 7.17 -22.40 0.37
N SER A 612 6.64 -21.27 -0.09
CA SER A 612 5.29 -20.82 0.25
C SER A 612 4.21 -21.70 -0.37
N TRP A 613 3.19 -22.00 0.42
CA TRP A 613 2.02 -22.76 -0.01
C TRP A 613 0.92 -21.84 -0.51
N SER A 614 0.10 -22.36 -1.46
CA SER A 614 -1.09 -21.68 -1.96
C SER A 614 -2.32 -22.57 -1.83
N PHE A 615 -3.38 -22.01 -1.26
CA PHE A 615 -4.70 -22.65 -1.17
C PHE A 615 -5.74 -21.87 -1.98
N ILE A 616 -5.27 -20.94 -2.82
CA ILE A 616 -6.10 -20.18 -3.73
C ILE A 616 -6.48 -21.10 -4.90
N THR A 617 -7.77 -21.33 -5.10
CA THR A 617 -8.26 -22.19 -6.17
C THR A 617 -7.89 -21.62 -7.54
N PRO A 618 -7.22 -22.40 -8.41
CA PRO A 618 -6.92 -21.94 -9.77
C PRO A 618 -8.19 -21.86 -10.63
N VAL A 619 -8.16 -21.01 -11.65
CA VAL A 619 -9.22 -21.01 -12.67
C VAL A 619 -9.07 -22.24 -13.55
N VAL A 620 -10.04 -23.15 -13.51
CA VAL A 620 -10.01 -24.41 -14.26
C VAL A 620 -10.63 -24.24 -15.66
N VAL A 621 -11.83 -23.66 -15.70
CA VAL A 621 -12.60 -23.48 -16.95
C VAL A 621 -13.63 -22.39 -16.76
N ASP A 622 -13.93 -21.65 -17.83
CA ASP A 622 -15.09 -20.80 -17.94
C ASP A 622 -16.13 -21.39 -18.91
N HIS A 623 -17.39 -21.17 -18.61
CA HIS A 623 -18.51 -21.57 -19.44
C HIS A 623 -19.54 -20.45 -19.58
N ALA A 624 -19.95 -20.13 -20.80
CA ALA A 624 -20.89 -19.03 -21.05
C ALA A 624 -22.33 -19.34 -20.56
N GLY A 625 -22.64 -20.60 -20.29
CA GLY A 625 -24.00 -21.07 -20.03
C GLY A 625 -24.69 -21.61 -21.29
N LEU A 626 -25.82 -22.31 -21.09
CA LEU A 626 -26.55 -22.92 -22.19
C LEU A 626 -27.15 -21.84 -23.11
N LEU A 627 -26.93 -21.95 -24.42
CA LEU A 627 -27.40 -21.01 -25.46
C LEU A 627 -26.91 -19.55 -25.29
N ARG A 628 -25.83 -19.34 -24.50
CA ARG A 628 -25.20 -18.04 -24.31
C ARG A 628 -23.79 -18.03 -24.89
N ARG A 629 -23.28 -16.82 -25.16
CA ARG A 629 -21.87 -16.59 -25.57
C ARG A 629 -21.20 -15.61 -24.60
N PHE A 630 -19.91 -15.72 -24.43
CA PHE A 630 -19.12 -14.75 -23.69
C PHE A 630 -19.28 -13.35 -24.28
N GLY A 631 -19.36 -12.32 -23.43
CA GLY A 631 -19.61 -10.94 -23.81
C GLY A 631 -21.07 -10.62 -24.20
N GLN A 632 -21.96 -11.63 -24.23
CA GLN A 632 -23.37 -11.36 -24.50
C GLN A 632 -23.97 -10.45 -23.43
N THR A 633 -24.64 -9.40 -23.86
CA THR A 633 -25.31 -8.45 -22.98
C THR A 633 -26.55 -9.11 -22.36
N LEU A 634 -26.66 -9.04 -21.04
CA LEU A 634 -27.77 -9.54 -20.23
C LEU A 634 -28.71 -8.44 -19.81
N ALA A 635 -28.18 -7.24 -19.58
CA ALA A 635 -28.95 -6.04 -19.27
C ALA A 635 -28.23 -4.81 -19.83
N SER A 636 -28.99 -3.85 -20.30
CA SER A 636 -28.51 -2.57 -20.84
C SER A 636 -29.26 -1.41 -20.22
N PRO A 637 -28.67 -0.19 -20.21
CA PRO A 637 -29.39 1.03 -19.88
C PRO A 637 -30.61 1.22 -20.79
N ASP A 638 -31.65 1.87 -20.27
CA ASP A 638 -32.84 2.20 -21.05
C ASP A 638 -32.52 3.32 -22.08
N PRO A 639 -32.57 3.06 -23.39
CA PRO A 639 -32.23 4.05 -24.39
C PRO A 639 -33.19 5.22 -24.47
N ALA A 640 -34.44 5.06 -23.94
CA ALA A 640 -35.46 6.10 -23.93
C ALA A 640 -35.29 7.08 -22.77
N LYS A 641 -34.50 6.74 -21.74
CA LYS A 641 -34.30 7.57 -20.57
C LYS A 641 -32.95 8.30 -20.68
N PRO A 642 -32.95 9.66 -20.74
CA PRO A 642 -31.70 10.39 -20.61
C PRO A 642 -31.13 10.25 -19.20
N PHE A 643 -29.80 10.09 -19.10
CA PHE A 643 -29.06 10.05 -17.83
C PHE A 643 -28.38 11.39 -17.60
N THR A 644 -28.25 11.80 -16.34
CA THR A 644 -27.64 13.06 -15.94
C THR A 644 -26.44 12.81 -15.03
N PRO A 645 -25.50 13.75 -14.89
CA PRO A 645 -24.42 13.69 -13.88
C PRO A 645 -24.94 13.30 -12.49
N GLY A 646 -24.19 12.47 -11.77
CA GLY A 646 -24.54 11.88 -10.49
C GLY A 646 -25.43 10.63 -10.58
N THR A 647 -25.84 10.21 -11.79
CA THR A 647 -26.55 8.93 -11.97
C THR A 647 -25.58 7.79 -12.31
N ILE A 648 -25.89 6.57 -11.81
CA ILE A 648 -25.13 5.37 -12.14
C ILE A 648 -25.80 4.65 -13.31
N VAL A 649 -25.07 4.50 -14.40
CA VAL A 649 -25.46 3.72 -15.57
C VAL A 649 -24.83 2.32 -15.48
N LYS A 650 -25.62 1.28 -15.74
CA LYS A 650 -25.19 -0.11 -15.57
C LYS A 650 -25.50 -0.97 -16.78
N ALA A 651 -24.52 -1.78 -17.18
CA ALA A 651 -24.72 -2.88 -18.13
C ALA A 651 -24.22 -4.20 -17.52
N LYS A 652 -24.88 -5.31 -17.88
CA LYS A 652 -24.52 -6.66 -17.41
C LYS A 652 -24.23 -7.59 -18.59
N PHE A 653 -23.22 -8.45 -18.43
CA PHE A 653 -22.71 -9.32 -19.49
C PHE A 653 -22.50 -10.74 -18.98
N VAL A 654 -22.53 -11.70 -19.90
CA VAL A 654 -21.98 -13.04 -19.67
C VAL A 654 -20.47 -12.91 -19.54
N GLY A 655 -19.93 -13.24 -18.36
CA GLY A 655 -18.55 -13.05 -18.00
C GLY A 655 -17.66 -14.28 -18.11
N ALA A 656 -16.36 -14.06 -17.93
CA ALA A 656 -15.36 -15.07 -17.63
C ALA A 656 -14.53 -14.60 -16.43
N ASN A 657 -13.71 -15.49 -15.85
CA ASN A 657 -12.91 -15.13 -14.69
C ASN A 657 -11.78 -14.17 -15.08
N PRO A 658 -11.68 -12.96 -14.50
CA PRO A 658 -10.65 -11.98 -14.86
C PRO A 658 -9.23 -12.43 -14.48
N ARG A 659 -9.06 -13.48 -13.68
CA ARG A 659 -7.75 -14.08 -13.38
C ARG A 659 -7.13 -14.82 -14.55
N ASN A 660 -7.85 -15.05 -15.65
CA ASN A 660 -7.28 -15.62 -16.87
C ASN A 660 -6.30 -14.66 -17.57
N ASN A 661 -6.54 -13.35 -17.45
CA ASN A 661 -5.68 -12.29 -17.97
C ASN A 661 -5.96 -11.01 -17.16
N PHE A 662 -4.98 -10.50 -16.46
CA PHE A 662 -5.14 -9.31 -15.61
C PHE A 662 -5.27 -8.02 -16.41
N ARG A 663 -5.05 -8.09 -17.74
CA ARG A 663 -5.06 -6.94 -18.63
C ARG A 663 -4.22 -5.78 -18.10
N LEU A 664 -3.03 -6.11 -17.57
CA LEU A 664 -2.05 -5.10 -17.16
C LEU A 664 -1.77 -4.15 -18.31
N GLU A 665 -1.75 -2.84 -18.05
CA GLU A 665 -1.67 -1.77 -19.05
C GLU A 665 -2.88 -1.71 -20.02
N GLY A 666 -3.89 -2.55 -19.80
CA GLY A 666 -5.13 -2.60 -20.58
C GLY A 666 -6.35 -2.21 -19.75
N THR A 667 -7.52 -2.77 -20.10
CA THR A 667 -8.77 -2.52 -19.37
C THR A 667 -9.72 -3.71 -19.41
N PHE A 668 -10.51 -3.91 -18.34
CA PHE A 668 -11.67 -4.80 -18.31
C PHE A 668 -12.94 -4.10 -18.77
N ALA A 669 -13.02 -2.77 -18.56
CA ALA A 669 -14.21 -1.98 -18.81
C ALA A 669 -13.89 -0.62 -19.44
N ALA A 670 -14.74 -0.16 -20.31
CA ALA A 670 -14.62 1.18 -20.91
C ALA A 670 -15.99 1.84 -21.05
N VAL A 671 -15.98 3.18 -21.05
CA VAL A 671 -17.07 4.03 -21.56
C VAL A 671 -16.65 4.57 -22.89
N GLU A 672 -17.46 4.35 -23.91
CA GLU A 672 -17.26 4.92 -25.24
C GLU A 672 -18.33 5.97 -25.55
N LYS A 673 -17.90 7.11 -26.08
CA LYS A 673 -18.75 8.19 -26.61
C LYS A 673 -18.79 8.14 -28.12
N TYR A 674 -19.95 8.36 -28.70
CA TYR A 674 -20.08 8.48 -30.16
C TYR A 674 -19.59 9.87 -30.61
N ASP A 675 -18.57 9.89 -31.46
CA ASP A 675 -18.10 11.10 -32.11
C ASP A 675 -18.80 11.26 -33.47
N SER A 676 -19.69 12.22 -33.56
CA SER A 676 -20.44 12.51 -34.81
C SER A 676 -19.55 13.06 -35.93
N SER A 677 -18.41 13.61 -35.59
CA SER A 677 -17.49 14.18 -36.61
C SER A 677 -16.73 13.09 -37.37
N SER A 678 -16.30 12.04 -36.67
CA SER A 678 -15.61 10.90 -37.28
C SER A 678 -16.55 9.71 -37.56
N GLY A 679 -17.79 9.74 -37.06
CA GLY A 679 -18.74 8.63 -37.20
C GLY A 679 -18.32 7.38 -36.44
N SER A 680 -17.49 7.52 -35.39
CA SER A 680 -16.88 6.41 -34.67
C SER A 680 -17.10 6.50 -33.14
N TRP A 681 -16.93 5.37 -32.45
CA TRP A 681 -16.96 5.31 -30.99
C TRP A 681 -15.55 5.54 -30.45
N VAL A 682 -15.41 6.50 -29.54
CA VAL A 682 -14.13 6.86 -28.90
C VAL A 682 -14.20 6.53 -27.43
N GLN A 683 -13.20 5.83 -26.90
CA GLN A 683 -13.08 5.54 -25.48
C GLN A 683 -12.78 6.83 -24.70
N VAL A 684 -13.63 7.14 -23.71
CA VAL A 684 -13.49 8.33 -22.88
C VAL A 684 -13.19 7.99 -21.41
N ARG A 685 -13.49 6.75 -20.96
CA ARG A 685 -13.14 6.23 -19.64
C ARG A 685 -12.68 4.78 -19.73
N SER A 686 -11.87 4.38 -18.75
CA SER A 686 -11.43 3.00 -18.56
C SER A 686 -11.49 2.63 -17.07
N ASP A 687 -11.18 1.41 -16.71
CA ASP A 687 -11.18 0.93 -15.32
C ASP A 687 -10.01 1.49 -14.44
N ARG A 688 -9.20 2.40 -14.98
CA ARG A 688 -8.29 3.26 -14.22
C ARG A 688 -9.03 4.44 -13.54
N ASP A 689 -10.19 4.82 -14.12
CA ASP A 689 -10.96 5.97 -13.70
C ASP A 689 -11.85 5.60 -12.52
N TRP A 690 -11.81 6.39 -11.43
CA TRP A 690 -12.52 6.12 -10.17
C TRP A 690 -14.03 5.87 -10.33
N PHE A 691 -14.64 6.53 -11.28
CA PHE A 691 -16.10 6.50 -11.50
C PHE A 691 -16.58 5.32 -12.37
N LEU A 692 -15.67 4.50 -12.91
CA LEU A 692 -16.01 3.31 -13.69
C LEU A 692 -15.66 2.03 -12.93
N VAL A 693 -16.69 1.33 -12.43
CA VAL A 693 -16.54 0.14 -11.60
C VAL A 693 -16.79 -1.11 -12.43
N TYR A 694 -15.85 -2.05 -12.34
CA TYR A 694 -15.97 -3.41 -12.85
C TYR A 694 -16.31 -4.34 -11.69
N ARG A 695 -17.43 -5.10 -11.80
CA ARG A 695 -17.82 -6.14 -10.83
C ARG A 695 -17.95 -7.48 -11.51
N TRP A 696 -17.47 -8.52 -10.85
CA TRP A 696 -17.58 -9.90 -11.31
C TRP A 696 -18.26 -10.75 -10.23
N GLU A 697 -19.12 -11.67 -10.69
CA GLU A 697 -19.87 -12.54 -9.84
C GLU A 697 -19.84 -13.97 -10.37
N ARG A 698 -19.43 -14.93 -9.52
CA ARG A 698 -19.53 -16.36 -9.82
C ARG A 698 -20.98 -16.83 -9.68
N ILE A 699 -21.61 -17.22 -10.78
CA ILE A 699 -23.01 -17.68 -10.78
C ILE A 699 -23.10 -19.17 -10.43
N ASN A 700 -22.20 -20.00 -10.99
CA ASN A 700 -22.13 -21.41 -10.66
C ASN A 700 -20.68 -21.90 -10.70
N THR A 701 -20.19 -22.32 -9.55
CA THR A 701 -18.80 -22.78 -9.40
C THR A 701 -18.54 -24.08 -10.15
N ALA A 702 -19.47 -25.05 -10.10
CA ALA A 702 -19.30 -26.36 -10.74
C ALA A 702 -19.29 -26.26 -12.27
N LEU A 703 -20.06 -25.32 -12.84
CA LEU A 703 -20.11 -25.08 -14.27
C LEU A 703 -19.12 -24.03 -14.76
N GLY A 704 -18.46 -23.31 -13.89
CA GLY A 704 -17.57 -22.19 -14.26
C GLY A 704 -18.28 -21.01 -14.90
N THR A 705 -19.59 -20.79 -14.61
CA THR A 705 -20.33 -19.65 -15.17
C THR A 705 -20.19 -18.42 -14.30
N SER A 706 -20.05 -17.25 -14.92
CA SER A 706 -19.96 -15.96 -14.24
C SER A 706 -20.65 -14.83 -15.02
N GLU A 707 -20.97 -13.76 -14.33
CA GLU A 707 -21.52 -12.53 -14.92
C GLU A 707 -20.66 -11.33 -14.52
N VAL A 708 -20.64 -10.33 -15.38
CA VAL A 708 -19.92 -9.07 -15.18
C VAL A 708 -20.91 -7.93 -15.22
N SER A 709 -20.81 -7.03 -14.25
CA SER A 709 -21.50 -5.75 -14.26
C SER A 709 -20.49 -4.61 -14.39
N ILE A 710 -20.74 -3.69 -15.32
CA ILE A 710 -20.00 -2.45 -15.48
C ILE A 710 -20.93 -1.32 -15.05
N GLU A 711 -20.45 -0.51 -14.10
CA GLU A 711 -21.19 0.60 -13.49
C GLU A 711 -20.40 1.89 -13.71
N TRP A 712 -21.01 2.86 -14.39
CA TRP A 712 -20.42 4.18 -14.57
C TRP A 712 -21.26 5.22 -13.84
N GLU A 713 -20.67 5.87 -12.86
CA GLU A 713 -21.22 7.07 -12.23
C GLU A 713 -20.85 8.27 -13.12
N ILE A 714 -21.84 8.89 -13.74
CA ILE A 714 -21.60 9.99 -14.66
C ILE A 714 -21.08 11.19 -13.88
N GLU A 715 -19.84 11.61 -14.18
CA GLU A 715 -19.19 12.71 -13.50
C GLU A 715 -19.82 14.07 -13.93
N PRO A 716 -19.82 15.07 -13.05
CA PRO A 716 -20.09 16.45 -13.43
C PRO A 716 -19.15 16.92 -14.53
N GLY A 717 -19.66 17.68 -15.47
CA GLY A 717 -18.89 18.13 -16.65
C GLY A 717 -18.82 17.10 -17.79
N THR A 718 -19.42 15.92 -17.63
CA THR A 718 -19.56 14.96 -18.73
C THR A 718 -20.34 15.57 -19.90
N GLU A 719 -19.77 15.56 -21.08
CA GLU A 719 -20.38 16.13 -22.29
C GLU A 719 -21.68 15.40 -22.66
N THR A 720 -22.67 16.15 -23.17
CA THR A 720 -23.89 15.56 -23.73
C THR A 720 -23.59 14.70 -24.94
N GLY A 721 -24.33 13.61 -25.13
CA GLY A 721 -24.14 12.75 -26.29
C GLY A 721 -24.59 11.31 -26.08
N MET A 722 -24.31 10.49 -27.07
CA MET A 722 -24.57 9.05 -27.03
C MET A 722 -23.34 8.31 -26.47
N TYR A 723 -23.62 7.41 -25.55
CA TYR A 723 -22.60 6.60 -24.86
C TYR A 723 -22.99 5.12 -24.87
N ARG A 724 -21.98 4.27 -24.65
CA ARG A 724 -22.15 2.83 -24.39
C ARG A 724 -21.08 2.31 -23.46
N LEU A 725 -21.40 1.23 -22.72
CA LEU A 725 -20.46 0.53 -21.86
C LEU A 725 -19.86 -0.67 -22.62
N LYS A 726 -18.57 -0.86 -22.49
CA LYS A 726 -17.81 -1.93 -23.17
C LYS A 726 -17.16 -2.83 -22.13
N TYR A 727 -17.23 -4.15 -22.35
CA TYR A 727 -16.57 -5.18 -21.55
C TYR A 727 -15.51 -5.88 -22.37
N TYR A 728 -14.33 -6.09 -21.78
CA TYR A 728 -13.24 -6.88 -22.35
C TYR A 728 -12.94 -8.05 -21.41
N GLY A 729 -13.08 -9.29 -21.89
CA GLY A 729 -12.89 -10.51 -21.11
C GLY A 729 -11.99 -11.52 -21.82
N ASP A 730 -11.51 -12.50 -21.05
CA ASP A 730 -10.68 -13.60 -21.50
C ASP A 730 -11.20 -14.90 -20.88
N SER A 731 -11.69 -15.84 -21.70
CA SER A 731 -12.25 -17.10 -21.26
C SER A 731 -11.24 -18.24 -21.34
N ARG A 732 -11.27 -19.16 -20.38
CA ARG A 732 -10.41 -20.34 -20.31
C ARG A 732 -11.17 -21.59 -20.67
N SER A 733 -10.68 -22.33 -21.67
CA SER A 733 -11.19 -23.65 -22.03
C SER A 733 -10.70 -24.76 -21.09
N LEU A 734 -11.31 -25.92 -21.14
CA LEU A 734 -10.86 -27.12 -20.40
C LEU A 734 -9.42 -27.53 -20.76
N THR A 735 -8.96 -27.23 -21.96
CA THR A 735 -7.56 -27.47 -22.38
C THR A 735 -6.57 -26.42 -21.91
N GLY A 736 -7.05 -25.40 -21.17
CA GLY A 736 -6.25 -24.29 -20.66
C GLY A 736 -6.03 -23.15 -21.65
N GLN A 737 -6.58 -23.24 -22.89
CA GLN A 737 -6.47 -22.16 -23.88
C GLN A 737 -7.28 -20.94 -23.41
N ILE A 738 -6.67 -19.76 -23.46
CA ILE A 738 -7.30 -18.49 -23.16
C ILE A 738 -7.68 -17.80 -24.47
N THR A 739 -8.93 -17.32 -24.55
CA THR A 739 -9.48 -16.65 -25.73
C THR A 739 -10.12 -15.35 -25.32
N ALA A 740 -9.62 -14.24 -25.88
CA ALA A 740 -10.17 -12.90 -25.68
C ALA A 740 -11.54 -12.76 -26.37
N PHE A 741 -12.42 -11.97 -25.74
CA PHE A 741 -13.72 -11.63 -26.27
C PHE A 741 -14.14 -10.24 -25.79
N GLU A 742 -15.17 -9.67 -26.42
CA GLU A 742 -15.72 -8.37 -26.08
C GLU A 742 -17.23 -8.44 -25.89
N GLY A 743 -17.76 -7.57 -25.04
CA GLY A 743 -19.20 -7.30 -24.87
C GLY A 743 -19.48 -5.83 -25.07
N THR A 744 -20.58 -5.49 -25.74
CA THR A 744 -20.99 -4.11 -25.96
C THR A 744 -22.42 -3.93 -25.44
N GLY A 745 -22.62 -3.00 -24.51
CA GLY A 745 -23.92 -2.63 -23.97
C GLY A 745 -24.76 -1.82 -24.96
N GLY A 746 -26.05 -1.67 -24.68
CA GLY A 746 -26.94 -0.80 -25.43
C GLY A 746 -26.50 0.66 -25.35
N VAL A 747 -26.79 1.42 -26.41
CA VAL A 747 -26.54 2.86 -26.47
C VAL A 747 -27.55 3.60 -25.57
N PHE A 748 -27.07 4.60 -24.86
CA PHE A 748 -27.88 5.49 -24.00
C PHE A 748 -27.45 6.94 -24.20
N ASN A 749 -28.33 7.87 -23.79
CA ASN A 749 -28.04 9.31 -23.90
C ASN A 749 -27.67 9.90 -22.56
N VAL A 750 -26.61 10.68 -22.52
CA VAL A 750 -26.29 11.58 -21.41
C VAL A 750 -26.79 12.97 -21.76
N ALA A 751 -27.67 13.51 -20.91
CA ALA A 751 -28.14 14.88 -20.98
C ALA A 751 -27.38 15.68 -19.93
N GLY A 752 -26.53 16.60 -20.34
CA GLY A 752 -25.78 17.47 -19.46
C GLY A 752 -26.53 18.77 -19.20
N ASP A 753 -26.41 19.28 -17.98
CA ASP A 753 -26.62 20.70 -17.73
C ASP A 753 -25.24 21.36 -17.85
N ALA A 754 -24.97 22.03 -18.95
CA ALA A 754 -23.70 22.68 -19.27
C ALA A 754 -23.30 23.79 -18.25
N THR A 755 -24.19 24.07 -17.28
CA THR A 755 -24.00 25.13 -16.28
C THR A 755 -23.36 24.66 -14.95
N LYS A 756 -23.12 23.36 -14.77
CA LYS A 756 -22.52 22.81 -13.54
C LYS A 756 -21.19 22.11 -13.78
N SER A 757 -20.17 22.86 -14.20
CA SER A 757 -18.76 22.52 -13.94
C SER A 757 -18.39 22.58 -12.44
N VAL A 758 -19.41 22.67 -11.58
CA VAL A 758 -19.30 23.02 -10.17
C VAL A 758 -18.69 21.89 -9.32
N PHE A 759 -18.76 20.62 -9.75
CA PHE A 759 -18.28 19.50 -8.93
C PHE A 759 -16.75 19.44 -8.85
N TRP A 760 -16.06 19.63 -9.96
CA TRP A 760 -14.59 19.72 -9.96
C TRP A 760 -14.11 21.03 -9.32
N ASP A 761 -14.85 22.14 -9.54
CA ASP A 761 -14.57 23.43 -8.92
C ASP A 761 -14.91 23.47 -7.42
N GLU A 762 -15.93 22.74 -6.95
CA GLU A 762 -16.30 22.68 -5.52
C GLU A 762 -15.50 21.62 -4.76
N LEU A 763 -15.15 20.49 -5.38
CA LEU A 763 -14.29 19.46 -4.78
C LEU A 763 -12.79 19.85 -4.77
N VAL A 764 -12.40 20.80 -5.65
CA VAL A 764 -11.02 21.24 -5.83
C VAL A 764 -10.79 22.66 -5.29
N ARG A 765 -11.85 23.33 -4.75
CA ARG A 765 -11.70 24.59 -4.02
C ARG A 765 -11.44 24.33 -2.55
N PRO A 766 -10.48 25.06 -1.95
CA PRO A 766 -10.13 24.96 -0.53
C PRO A 766 -11.28 25.30 0.40
#